data_e716bbe05c1ca4b5833840f12992bda5
#
_entry.id   e716bbe05c1ca4b5833840f12992bda5
#
_cell.length_a   1.000
_cell.length_b   1.000
_cell.length_c   1.000
_cell.angle_alpha   90.00
_cell.angle_beta   90.00
_cell.angle_gamma   90.00
#
_symmetry.space_group_name_H-M   'P 1'
#
loop_
_entity.id
_entity.type
_entity.pdbx_description
1 polymer ?
#
loop_
_entity_poly.entity_id
_entity_poly.type
_entity_poly.pdbx_seq_one_letter_code
_entity_poly.pdbx_strand_id
1 'polypeptide(L)'
;MAQGRKKLVLIDGNALVHRAFHALSQANLTSPTGEPTGAVYGFAVMLLNIFTKLKPDYIAVAFDTSAPTFRHKEYEDYKATRIKAPQELYDQIPRVQDLLEAFNIPLFVKDGFEADDIVGTLSHQAPDTIDTYIATGDMDALQLVNQHTFVYAPRKGFSDIVIYDPTEIEKVKGLKPSQIIDFKGLRGDPSDNIPGVPGVGEVTAKKLLVEYGTIDEVYQNLDKLPEKTRELLTKHKASAIQSKSLATILTDIPIELDLKKAEAIEFDADKVKDLFFKLGFRSLVDRIPNGTLTARKQESFFEGAAAKRAADSQTKSKLSFTEKLDRDLDPILRQMEKNGILLDVEFIHQLNRAVTKDLSVLTKKIYHQAGKEFNINSPLQLSEILFNKLKLPAQYIKKIKTGYSTAVGELEKLIDEHPIIKNILQYREWEKLRNTYLETLPNLTGKDNRIHTTYAQDTSTGRLSSSNPNMQNIPIRSDLGAEIRKAFIAPKGFLILSADYSQIELRIVASLSHDQRMIESFLAGEDIHARVASEINGVTLDEVTKAQRRNAKTVNFGIIYGVSPFGLSANTDMSVAEASTYIKKYFDLHPGIKKYMKDAVAFGQQHGYVETLFGRKREMPELSSGILAVRNAAQRAAVNMPIQGTAADIMKSAMIEVAKNLPRVSPKTRMLLQVHDELVLEVP
;
A
#
# COMPACT_ATOMS: atom_id res chain seq x y z
N MET A 1 -36.47 11.78 -6.50
CA MET A 1 -35.19 11.12 -6.79
C MET A 1 -35.45 9.63 -6.75
N ALA A 2 -35.20 8.90 -7.84
CA ALA A 2 -35.35 7.45 -7.83
C ALA A 2 -34.36 6.88 -6.80
N GLN A 3 -34.86 6.16 -5.78
CA GLN A 3 -34.02 5.40 -4.88
C GLN A 3 -33.22 4.42 -5.72
N GLY A 4 -31.87 4.50 -5.64
CA GLY A 4 -31.00 3.50 -6.29
C GLY A 4 -31.34 2.10 -5.81
N ARG A 5 -31.11 1.09 -6.65
CA ARG A 5 -31.32 -0.34 -6.28
C ARG A 5 -30.47 -0.67 -5.04
N LYS A 6 -31.01 -1.49 -4.15
CA LYS A 6 -30.24 -2.03 -2.99
C LYS A 6 -29.11 -2.91 -3.47
N LYS A 7 -28.05 -3.00 -2.69
CA LYS A 7 -26.84 -3.74 -3.02
C LYS A 7 -26.56 -4.84 -2.01
N LEU A 8 -26.39 -6.07 -2.50
CA LEU A 8 -25.88 -7.21 -1.75
C LEU A 8 -24.42 -7.45 -2.15
N VAL A 9 -23.52 -7.58 -1.18
CA VAL A 9 -22.13 -8.00 -1.44
C VAL A 9 -21.92 -9.40 -0.86
N LEU A 10 -21.54 -10.34 -1.73
CA LEU A 10 -21.14 -11.70 -1.36
C LEU A 10 -19.63 -11.82 -1.51
N ILE A 11 -18.94 -12.14 -0.43
CA ILE A 11 -17.48 -12.22 -0.41
C ILE A 11 -17.03 -13.69 -0.42
N ASP A 12 -16.17 -14.03 -1.37
CA ASP A 12 -15.37 -15.24 -1.31
C ASP A 12 -14.20 -15.01 -0.33
N GLY A 13 -14.35 -15.51 0.86
CA GLY A 13 -13.41 -15.32 1.96
C GLY A 13 -12.05 -15.93 1.67
N ASN A 14 -12.02 -17.15 1.11
CA ASN A 14 -10.77 -17.85 0.79
C ASN A 14 -9.97 -17.08 -0.25
N ALA A 15 -10.57 -16.71 -1.38
CA ALA A 15 -9.87 -15.98 -2.45
C ALA A 15 -9.30 -14.65 -1.95
N LEU A 16 -10.07 -13.89 -1.14
CA LEU A 16 -9.57 -12.62 -0.61
C LEU A 16 -8.49 -12.79 0.45
N VAL A 17 -8.59 -13.79 1.35
CA VAL A 17 -7.55 -14.09 2.35
C VAL A 17 -6.24 -14.52 1.68
N HIS A 18 -6.31 -15.43 0.70
CA HIS A 18 -5.15 -15.85 -0.07
C HIS A 18 -4.49 -14.67 -0.80
N ARG A 19 -5.29 -13.83 -1.43
CA ARG A 19 -4.79 -12.62 -2.09
C ARG A 19 -4.11 -11.66 -1.11
N ALA A 20 -4.72 -11.42 0.04
CA ALA A 20 -4.15 -10.58 1.09
C ALA A 20 -2.81 -11.12 1.58
N PHE A 21 -2.75 -12.42 1.85
CA PHE A 21 -1.53 -13.10 2.30
C PHE A 21 -0.40 -12.93 1.28
N HIS A 22 -0.64 -13.24 0.01
CA HIS A 22 0.39 -13.12 -1.02
C HIS A 22 0.83 -11.67 -1.29
N ALA A 23 -0.10 -10.71 -1.21
CA ALA A 23 0.23 -9.30 -1.41
C ALA A 23 1.08 -8.71 -0.27
N LEU A 24 0.94 -9.22 0.96
CA LEU A 24 1.61 -8.71 2.15
C LEU A 24 2.62 -9.69 2.77
N SER A 25 2.90 -10.80 2.13
CA SER A 25 3.84 -11.83 2.62
C SER A 25 5.25 -11.30 2.92
N GLN A 26 5.66 -10.18 2.31
CA GLN A 26 6.96 -9.54 2.55
C GLN A 26 6.88 -8.39 3.57
N ALA A 27 5.68 -7.97 3.96
CA ALA A 27 5.49 -6.82 4.86
C ALA A 27 5.71 -7.16 6.34
N ASN A 28 5.82 -8.46 6.69
CA ASN A 28 6.02 -8.98 8.05
C ASN A 28 5.12 -8.29 9.10
N LEU A 29 3.84 -8.09 8.75
CA LEU A 29 2.87 -7.46 9.63
C LEU A 29 2.52 -8.41 10.77
N THR A 30 2.63 -7.91 12.01
CA THR A 30 2.31 -8.66 13.21
C THR A 30 1.45 -7.83 14.15
N SER A 31 0.61 -8.51 14.94
CA SER A 31 -0.08 -7.88 16.07
C SER A 31 0.91 -7.36 17.13
N PRO A 32 0.49 -6.53 18.09
CA PRO A 32 1.33 -6.14 19.22
C PRO A 32 1.87 -7.31 20.04
N THR A 33 1.20 -8.47 20.00
CA THR A 33 1.63 -9.70 20.68
C THR A 33 2.58 -10.56 19.83
N GLY A 34 2.86 -10.13 18.56
CA GLY A 34 3.79 -10.84 17.66
C GLY A 34 3.13 -11.89 16.76
N GLU A 35 1.82 -12.02 16.77
CA GLU A 35 1.05 -12.91 15.89
C GLU A 35 1.06 -12.35 14.45
N PRO A 36 1.34 -13.16 13.41
CA PRO A 36 1.26 -12.71 12.02
C PRO A 36 -0.14 -12.23 11.65
N THR A 37 -0.27 -11.04 11.06
CA THR A 37 -1.56 -10.42 10.75
C THR A 37 -1.67 -9.89 9.31
N GLY A 38 -0.70 -10.21 8.45
CA GLY A 38 -0.67 -9.67 7.08
C GLY A 38 -1.92 -10.01 6.26
N ALA A 39 -2.39 -11.28 6.31
CA ALA A 39 -3.60 -11.69 5.61
C ALA A 39 -4.85 -11.01 6.19
N VAL A 40 -4.94 -10.92 7.53
CA VAL A 40 -6.06 -10.26 8.22
C VAL A 40 -6.11 -8.77 7.89
N TYR A 41 -4.95 -8.10 7.89
CA TYR A 41 -4.85 -6.69 7.53
C TYR A 41 -5.31 -6.42 6.09
N GLY A 42 -4.80 -7.21 5.14
CA GLY A 42 -5.19 -7.07 3.73
C GLY A 42 -6.68 -7.35 3.51
N PHE A 43 -7.24 -8.36 4.20
CA PHE A 43 -8.67 -8.65 4.18
C PHE A 43 -9.47 -7.47 4.77
N ALA A 44 -9.08 -6.93 5.92
CA ALA A 44 -9.71 -5.76 6.53
C ALA A 44 -9.70 -4.55 5.60
N VAL A 45 -8.59 -4.28 4.90
CA VAL A 45 -8.49 -3.19 3.90
C VAL A 45 -9.50 -3.41 2.77
N MET A 46 -9.62 -4.64 2.24
CA MET A 46 -10.58 -4.94 1.17
C MET A 46 -12.02 -4.82 1.65
N LEU A 47 -12.33 -5.30 2.86
CA LEU A 47 -13.65 -5.16 3.47
C LEU A 47 -14.05 -3.68 3.64
N LEU A 48 -13.15 -2.84 4.18
CA LEU A 48 -13.38 -1.39 4.32
C LEU A 48 -13.52 -0.69 2.97
N ASN A 49 -12.81 -1.15 1.93
CA ASN A 49 -13.00 -0.65 0.56
C ASN A 49 -14.39 -1.00 0.01
N ILE A 50 -14.91 -2.19 0.30
CA ILE A 50 -16.27 -2.61 -0.06
C ILE A 50 -17.28 -1.67 0.58
N PHE A 51 -17.20 -1.43 1.89
CA PHE A 51 -18.08 -0.49 2.58
C PHE A 51 -18.03 0.92 1.99
N THR A 52 -16.83 1.39 1.66
CA THR A 52 -16.64 2.78 1.16
C THR A 52 -17.10 2.94 -0.28
N LYS A 53 -16.74 1.98 -1.17
CA LYS A 53 -16.96 2.11 -2.62
C LYS A 53 -18.34 1.62 -3.07
N LEU A 54 -18.77 0.45 -2.57
CA LEU A 54 -20.05 -0.13 -2.96
C LEU A 54 -21.19 0.35 -2.07
N LYS A 55 -20.92 0.69 -0.79
CA LYS A 55 -21.93 1.08 0.19
C LYS A 55 -23.05 0.04 0.23
N PRO A 56 -22.76 -1.22 0.61
CA PRO A 56 -23.72 -2.29 0.57
C PRO A 56 -24.87 -2.07 1.56
N ASP A 57 -26.07 -2.48 1.17
CA ASP A 57 -27.21 -2.64 2.10
C ASP A 57 -27.11 -3.97 2.83
N TYR A 58 -26.59 -4.99 2.13
CA TYR A 58 -26.42 -6.35 2.64
C TYR A 58 -25.03 -6.88 2.32
N ILE A 59 -24.48 -7.69 3.24
CA ILE A 59 -23.15 -8.29 3.08
C ILE A 59 -23.10 -9.67 3.72
N ALA A 60 -22.44 -10.63 3.07
CA ALA A 60 -22.20 -11.97 3.61
C ALA A 60 -20.86 -12.51 3.07
N VAL A 61 -20.29 -13.48 3.78
CA VAL A 61 -19.00 -14.09 3.41
C VAL A 61 -19.14 -15.60 3.36
N ALA A 62 -18.54 -16.24 2.36
CA ALA A 62 -18.44 -17.68 2.23
C ALA A 62 -16.99 -18.14 2.45
N PHE A 63 -16.82 -19.31 3.10
CA PHE A 63 -15.52 -19.98 3.23
C PHE A 63 -15.62 -21.44 2.86
N ASP A 64 -14.50 -22.00 2.36
CA ASP A 64 -14.33 -23.43 2.19
C ASP A 64 -14.23 -24.14 3.54
N THR A 65 -14.63 -25.38 3.57
CA THR A 65 -14.34 -26.29 4.70
C THR A 65 -13.17 -27.21 4.34
N SER A 66 -12.64 -27.92 5.33
CA SER A 66 -11.62 -28.94 5.10
C SER A 66 -12.15 -30.25 4.52
N ALA A 67 -13.47 -30.39 4.40
CA ALA A 67 -14.13 -31.59 3.89
C ALA A 67 -13.93 -31.71 2.35
N PRO A 68 -13.70 -32.93 1.83
CA PRO A 68 -13.66 -33.14 0.38
C PRO A 68 -14.97 -32.76 -0.28
N THR A 69 -14.88 -32.03 -1.41
CA THR A 69 -16.06 -31.61 -2.16
C THR A 69 -16.55 -32.70 -3.12
N PHE A 70 -17.73 -32.51 -3.71
CA PHE A 70 -18.26 -33.42 -4.74
C PHE A 70 -17.29 -33.51 -5.95
N ARG A 71 -16.57 -32.44 -6.30
CA ARG A 71 -15.58 -32.44 -7.39
C ARG A 71 -14.44 -33.39 -7.14
N HIS A 72 -13.95 -33.53 -5.90
CA HIS A 72 -12.93 -34.51 -5.52
C HIS A 72 -13.43 -35.95 -5.64
N LYS A 73 -14.75 -36.19 -5.46
CA LYS A 73 -15.37 -37.50 -5.64
C LYS A 73 -15.57 -37.84 -7.12
N GLU A 74 -15.85 -36.83 -7.95
CA GLU A 74 -16.05 -36.98 -9.39
C GLU A 74 -14.74 -37.12 -10.16
N TYR A 75 -13.68 -36.45 -9.69
CA TYR A 75 -12.36 -36.44 -10.31
C TYR A 75 -11.26 -36.38 -9.22
N GLU A 76 -10.59 -37.51 -9.00
CA GLU A 76 -9.61 -37.67 -7.91
C GLU A 76 -8.42 -36.70 -8.04
N ASP A 77 -8.03 -36.34 -9.26
CA ASP A 77 -6.94 -35.42 -9.54
C ASP A 77 -7.36 -33.93 -9.47
N TYR A 78 -8.61 -33.62 -9.11
CA TYR A 78 -9.08 -32.23 -8.97
C TYR A 78 -8.25 -31.47 -7.94
N LYS A 79 -7.68 -30.32 -8.36
CA LYS A 79 -6.77 -29.48 -7.54
C LYS A 79 -5.51 -30.20 -6.97
N ALA A 80 -5.18 -31.42 -7.43
CA ALA A 80 -4.03 -32.21 -6.92
C ALA A 80 -2.69 -31.51 -7.14
N THR A 81 -2.58 -30.67 -8.14
CA THR A 81 -1.37 -29.90 -8.46
C THR A 81 -1.23 -28.60 -7.66
N ARG A 82 -2.25 -28.20 -6.89
CA ARG A 82 -2.19 -26.98 -6.08
C ARG A 82 -1.16 -27.13 -4.95
N ILE A 83 -0.20 -26.23 -4.89
CA ILE A 83 0.74 -26.14 -3.76
C ILE A 83 -0.03 -25.62 -2.55
N LYS A 84 -0.02 -26.39 -1.46
CA LYS A 84 -0.62 -25.96 -0.19
C LYS A 84 0.02 -24.64 0.25
N ALA A 85 -0.82 -23.72 0.69
CA ALA A 85 -0.33 -22.46 1.25
C ALA A 85 0.49 -22.72 2.52
N PRO A 86 1.40 -21.82 2.91
CA PRO A 86 2.09 -21.93 4.19
C PRO A 86 1.12 -21.99 5.36
N GLN A 87 1.47 -22.73 6.42
CA GLN A 87 0.65 -22.85 7.64
C GLN A 87 0.29 -21.48 8.22
N GLU A 88 1.19 -20.52 8.15
CA GLU A 88 0.99 -19.12 8.57
C GLU A 88 -0.27 -18.45 7.97
N LEU A 89 -0.69 -18.84 6.77
CA LEU A 89 -1.95 -18.35 6.20
C LEU A 89 -3.15 -18.93 6.94
N TYR A 90 -3.14 -20.25 7.15
CA TYR A 90 -4.24 -20.94 7.82
C TYR A 90 -4.39 -20.49 9.28
N ASP A 91 -3.28 -20.18 9.95
CA ASP A 91 -3.26 -19.68 11.33
C ASP A 91 -3.93 -18.29 11.45
N GLN A 92 -4.04 -17.55 10.34
CA GLN A 92 -4.69 -16.23 10.31
C GLN A 92 -6.20 -16.28 10.00
N ILE A 93 -6.73 -17.39 9.47
CA ILE A 93 -8.16 -17.52 9.14
C ILE A 93 -9.05 -17.28 10.36
N PRO A 94 -8.78 -17.84 11.57
CA PRO A 94 -9.59 -17.54 12.75
C PRO A 94 -9.69 -16.05 13.07
N ARG A 95 -8.61 -15.27 12.84
CA ARG A 95 -8.62 -13.82 13.04
C ARG A 95 -9.46 -13.07 12.00
N VAL A 96 -9.56 -13.61 10.79
CA VAL A 96 -10.51 -13.08 9.79
C VAL A 96 -11.95 -13.38 10.23
N GLN A 97 -12.21 -14.55 10.83
CA GLN A 97 -13.52 -14.88 11.39
C GLN A 97 -13.88 -13.97 12.57
N ASP A 98 -12.93 -13.71 13.51
CA ASP A 98 -13.11 -12.73 14.59
C ASP A 98 -13.48 -11.35 14.03
N LEU A 99 -12.85 -10.96 12.91
CA LEU A 99 -13.14 -9.69 12.24
C LEU A 99 -14.57 -9.65 11.68
N LEU A 100 -15.01 -10.72 11.03
CA LEU A 100 -16.38 -10.83 10.49
C LEU A 100 -17.41 -10.83 11.61
N GLU A 101 -17.16 -11.53 12.71
CA GLU A 101 -18.00 -11.51 13.90
C GLU A 101 -18.10 -10.10 14.50
N ALA A 102 -17.00 -9.37 14.61
CA ALA A 102 -17.00 -8.00 15.11
C ALA A 102 -17.84 -7.05 14.24
N PHE A 103 -17.82 -7.25 12.90
CA PHE A 103 -18.67 -6.54 11.95
C PHE A 103 -20.10 -7.10 11.85
N ASN A 104 -20.44 -8.15 12.63
CA ASN A 104 -21.72 -8.83 12.56
C ASN A 104 -22.08 -9.33 11.14
N ILE A 105 -21.06 -9.72 10.36
CA ILE A 105 -21.23 -10.22 8.98
C ILE A 105 -21.46 -11.73 9.03
N PRO A 106 -22.56 -12.25 8.47
CA PRO A 106 -22.83 -13.67 8.45
C PRO A 106 -21.80 -14.43 7.61
N LEU A 107 -21.30 -15.53 8.20
CA LEU A 107 -20.34 -16.42 7.57
C LEU A 107 -21.05 -17.70 7.16
N PHE A 108 -20.90 -18.08 5.90
CA PHE A 108 -21.47 -19.30 5.32
C PHE A 108 -20.37 -20.33 5.05
N VAL A 109 -20.60 -21.54 5.49
CA VAL A 109 -19.78 -22.72 5.19
C VAL A 109 -20.71 -23.91 4.94
N LYS A 110 -20.32 -24.82 4.04
CA LYS A 110 -21.09 -26.02 3.75
C LYS A 110 -20.18 -27.17 3.36
N ASP A 111 -20.13 -28.22 4.15
CA ASP A 111 -19.34 -29.41 3.83
C ASP A 111 -19.79 -30.05 2.50
N GLY A 112 -18.83 -30.45 1.70
CA GLY A 112 -19.05 -31.05 0.39
C GLY A 112 -19.14 -30.06 -0.77
N PHE A 113 -19.11 -28.75 -0.50
CA PHE A 113 -19.18 -27.66 -1.49
C PHE A 113 -18.06 -26.66 -1.25
N GLU A 114 -17.72 -25.90 -2.29
CA GLU A 114 -16.72 -24.84 -2.24
C GLU A 114 -17.40 -23.47 -1.98
N ALA A 115 -16.61 -22.48 -1.54
CA ALA A 115 -17.09 -21.11 -1.31
C ALA A 115 -17.76 -20.53 -2.55
N ASP A 116 -17.26 -20.86 -3.75
CA ASP A 116 -17.85 -20.43 -5.02
C ASP A 116 -19.28 -20.95 -5.21
N ASP A 117 -19.56 -22.22 -4.82
CA ASP A 117 -20.90 -22.81 -4.91
C ASP A 117 -21.85 -22.13 -3.90
N ILE A 118 -21.33 -21.76 -2.72
CA ILE A 118 -22.08 -21.00 -1.72
C ILE A 118 -22.44 -19.63 -2.26
N VAL A 119 -21.44 -18.88 -2.78
CA VAL A 119 -21.65 -17.56 -3.38
C VAL A 119 -22.58 -17.64 -4.59
N GLY A 120 -22.40 -18.65 -5.44
CA GLY A 120 -23.27 -18.91 -6.59
C GLY A 120 -24.73 -19.08 -6.18
N THR A 121 -24.98 -19.91 -5.18
CA THR A 121 -26.33 -20.17 -4.67
C THR A 121 -26.96 -18.93 -4.03
N LEU A 122 -26.21 -18.23 -3.15
CA LEU A 122 -26.70 -17.02 -2.50
C LEU A 122 -26.96 -15.89 -3.51
N SER A 123 -26.14 -15.78 -4.57
CA SER A 123 -26.36 -14.81 -5.64
C SER A 123 -27.63 -15.11 -6.46
N HIS A 124 -27.92 -16.40 -6.67
CA HIS A 124 -29.13 -16.84 -7.39
C HIS A 124 -30.41 -16.65 -6.56
N GLN A 125 -30.32 -16.73 -5.23
CA GLN A 125 -31.44 -16.48 -4.32
C GLN A 125 -31.74 -15.00 -4.10
N ALA A 126 -30.83 -14.10 -4.48
CA ALA A 126 -31.02 -12.67 -4.32
C ALA A 126 -32.20 -12.19 -5.22
N PRO A 127 -33.12 -11.37 -4.67
CA PRO A 127 -34.21 -10.82 -5.47
C PRO A 127 -33.71 -9.97 -6.63
N ASP A 128 -34.38 -10.01 -7.79
CA ASP A 128 -34.08 -9.18 -8.98
C ASP A 128 -34.11 -7.67 -8.71
N THR A 129 -34.66 -7.25 -7.58
CA THR A 129 -34.68 -5.84 -7.16
C THR A 129 -33.38 -5.40 -6.48
N ILE A 130 -32.45 -6.31 -6.25
CA ILE A 130 -31.15 -6.08 -5.59
C ILE A 130 -30.03 -6.32 -6.61
N ASP A 131 -29.04 -5.41 -6.63
CA ASP A 131 -27.83 -5.62 -7.41
C ASP A 131 -26.80 -6.38 -6.54
N THR A 132 -26.38 -7.56 -6.99
CA THR A 132 -25.45 -8.44 -6.27
C THR A 132 -24.03 -8.25 -6.79
N TYR A 133 -23.08 -8.02 -5.89
CA TYR A 133 -21.66 -7.90 -6.18
C TYR A 133 -20.90 -9.05 -5.53
N ILE A 134 -20.28 -9.90 -6.33
CA ILE A 134 -19.44 -11.00 -5.87
C ILE A 134 -18.01 -10.47 -5.74
N ALA A 135 -17.53 -10.32 -4.51
CA ALA A 135 -16.19 -9.85 -4.22
C ALA A 135 -15.22 -11.04 -4.12
N THR A 136 -14.47 -11.29 -5.19
CA THR A 136 -13.54 -12.41 -5.27
C THR A 136 -12.31 -12.06 -6.11
N GLY A 137 -11.22 -12.80 -5.91
CA GLY A 137 -10.04 -12.81 -6.79
C GLY A 137 -10.12 -13.90 -7.86
N ASP A 138 -11.10 -14.80 -7.77
CA ASP A 138 -11.29 -15.90 -8.71
C ASP A 138 -12.12 -15.49 -9.91
N MET A 139 -11.59 -15.74 -11.10
CA MET A 139 -12.29 -15.41 -12.35
C MET A 139 -13.34 -16.43 -12.76
N ASP A 140 -13.47 -17.52 -12.04
CA ASP A 140 -14.52 -18.51 -12.27
C ASP A 140 -15.91 -17.96 -11.96
N ALA A 141 -15.98 -17.03 -10.99
CA ALA A 141 -17.20 -16.29 -10.69
C ALA A 141 -17.75 -15.47 -11.86
N LEU A 142 -16.99 -15.22 -12.94
CA LEU A 142 -17.48 -14.53 -14.13
C LEU A 142 -18.64 -15.26 -14.80
N GLN A 143 -18.76 -16.57 -14.60
CA GLN A 143 -19.88 -17.37 -15.11
C GLN A 143 -21.23 -17.01 -14.47
N LEU A 144 -21.20 -16.38 -13.26
CA LEU A 144 -22.40 -15.98 -12.51
C LEU A 144 -22.92 -14.58 -12.93
N VAL A 145 -22.15 -13.85 -13.72
CA VAL A 145 -22.47 -12.46 -14.09
C VAL A 145 -23.68 -12.41 -15.02
N ASN A 146 -24.63 -11.54 -14.67
CA ASN A 146 -25.83 -11.26 -15.45
C ASN A 146 -26.23 -9.77 -15.34
N GLN A 147 -27.49 -9.42 -15.59
CA GLN A 147 -27.99 -8.03 -15.54
C GLN A 147 -28.02 -7.45 -14.11
N HIS A 148 -28.01 -8.29 -13.07
CA HIS A 148 -28.13 -7.92 -11.66
C HIS A 148 -27.02 -8.49 -10.78
N THR A 149 -26.15 -9.33 -11.34
CA THR A 149 -24.99 -9.91 -10.65
C THR A 149 -23.70 -9.49 -11.33
N PHE A 150 -22.79 -8.94 -10.56
CA PHE A 150 -21.50 -8.38 -11.00
C PHE A 150 -20.36 -9.00 -10.21
N VAL A 151 -19.16 -9.09 -10.81
CA VAL A 151 -17.96 -9.51 -10.06
C VAL A 151 -17.11 -8.28 -9.75
N TYR A 152 -16.84 -8.06 -8.46
CA TYR A 152 -15.99 -7.02 -7.91
C TYR A 152 -14.62 -7.62 -7.63
N ALA A 153 -13.67 -7.42 -8.53
CA ALA A 153 -12.35 -8.07 -8.46
C ALA A 153 -11.21 -7.07 -8.24
N PRO A 154 -10.34 -7.28 -7.25
CA PRO A 154 -9.10 -6.52 -7.12
C PRO A 154 -8.13 -6.88 -8.25
N ARG A 155 -7.57 -5.88 -8.95
CA ARG A 155 -6.63 -6.03 -10.08
C ARG A 155 -5.17 -5.94 -9.63
N LYS A 156 -4.77 -4.78 -9.06
CA LYS A 156 -3.44 -4.56 -8.48
C LYS A 156 -3.57 -4.06 -7.05
N GLY A 157 -2.92 -4.75 -6.09
CA GLY A 157 -3.05 -4.42 -4.68
C GLY A 157 -4.49 -4.53 -4.18
N PHE A 158 -4.91 -3.62 -3.30
CA PHE A 158 -6.23 -3.64 -2.64
C PHE A 158 -7.17 -2.53 -3.09
N SER A 159 -6.69 -1.55 -3.85
CA SER A 159 -7.45 -0.34 -4.23
C SER A 159 -7.80 -0.24 -5.70
N ASP A 160 -7.06 -0.92 -6.57
CA ASP A 160 -7.34 -1.01 -8.00
C ASP A 160 -8.36 -2.13 -8.24
N ILE A 161 -9.61 -1.75 -8.44
CA ILE A 161 -10.75 -2.66 -8.53
C ILE A 161 -11.36 -2.56 -9.91
N VAL A 162 -11.74 -3.71 -10.47
CA VAL A 162 -12.55 -3.82 -11.68
C VAL A 162 -13.90 -4.41 -11.32
N ILE A 163 -14.97 -3.83 -11.82
CA ILE A 163 -16.31 -4.41 -11.77
C ILE A 163 -16.58 -5.02 -13.14
N TYR A 164 -16.78 -6.34 -13.17
CA TYR A 164 -17.12 -7.07 -14.37
C TYR A 164 -18.64 -7.16 -14.49
N ASP A 165 -19.18 -6.51 -15.48
CA ASP A 165 -20.51 -6.70 -16.02
C ASP A 165 -20.43 -7.53 -17.32
N PRO A 166 -21.55 -7.90 -17.96
CA PRO A 166 -21.52 -8.67 -19.21
C PRO A 166 -20.69 -7.99 -20.32
N THR A 167 -20.74 -6.66 -20.40
CA THR A 167 -20.05 -5.88 -21.44
C THR A 167 -18.52 -5.89 -21.21
N GLU A 168 -18.08 -5.70 -19.98
CA GLU A 168 -16.64 -5.73 -19.65
C GLU A 168 -16.06 -7.14 -19.81
N ILE A 169 -16.84 -8.20 -19.54
CA ILE A 169 -16.43 -9.58 -19.79
C ILE A 169 -16.24 -9.83 -21.30
N GLU A 170 -17.20 -9.46 -22.12
CA GLU A 170 -17.07 -9.58 -23.58
C GLU A 170 -15.86 -8.83 -24.11
N LYS A 171 -15.64 -7.62 -23.65
CA LYS A 171 -14.50 -6.78 -24.03
C LYS A 171 -13.14 -7.39 -23.63
N VAL A 172 -13.01 -7.93 -22.42
CA VAL A 172 -11.74 -8.44 -21.88
C VAL A 172 -11.49 -9.89 -22.26
N LYS A 173 -12.53 -10.73 -22.27
CA LYS A 173 -12.42 -12.17 -22.53
C LYS A 173 -12.77 -12.55 -23.98
N GLY A 174 -13.54 -11.72 -24.68
CA GLY A 174 -14.10 -12.05 -26.01
C GLY A 174 -15.17 -13.14 -25.97
N LEU A 175 -15.80 -13.33 -24.82
CA LEU A 175 -16.82 -14.35 -24.54
C LEU A 175 -17.92 -13.75 -23.67
N LYS A 176 -19.15 -14.26 -23.81
CA LYS A 176 -20.26 -13.95 -22.89
C LYS A 176 -20.08 -14.66 -21.55
N PRO A 177 -20.64 -14.15 -20.45
CA PRO A 177 -20.61 -14.85 -19.16
C PRO A 177 -21.02 -16.32 -19.23
N SER A 178 -22.12 -16.63 -19.94
CA SER A 178 -22.62 -18.00 -20.12
C SER A 178 -21.65 -18.94 -20.86
N GLN A 179 -20.67 -18.39 -21.59
CA GLN A 179 -19.68 -19.17 -22.34
C GLN A 179 -18.42 -19.49 -21.54
N ILE A 180 -18.26 -18.92 -20.35
CA ILE A 180 -17.05 -19.15 -19.50
C ILE A 180 -16.92 -20.62 -19.09
N ILE A 181 -18.05 -21.26 -18.74
CA ILE A 181 -18.08 -22.68 -18.39
C ILE A 181 -17.69 -23.55 -19.59
N ASP A 182 -18.28 -23.29 -20.75
CA ASP A 182 -18.01 -24.02 -21.99
C ASP A 182 -16.56 -23.82 -22.45
N PHE A 183 -16.03 -22.63 -22.26
CA PHE A 183 -14.63 -22.33 -22.54
C PHE A 183 -13.69 -23.21 -21.67
N LYS A 184 -13.97 -23.34 -20.38
CA LYS A 184 -13.23 -24.23 -19.49
C LYS A 184 -13.42 -25.71 -19.83
N GLY A 185 -14.61 -26.09 -20.25
CA GLY A 185 -14.89 -27.43 -20.77
C GLY A 185 -14.02 -27.81 -21.95
N LEU A 186 -13.79 -26.90 -22.90
CA LEU A 186 -12.95 -27.12 -24.07
C LEU A 186 -11.47 -26.98 -23.78
N ARG A 187 -11.05 -25.88 -23.14
CA ARG A 187 -9.64 -25.56 -22.91
C ARG A 187 -9.04 -26.31 -21.72
N GLY A 188 -9.86 -26.67 -20.73
CA GLY A 188 -9.43 -27.06 -19.40
C GLY A 188 -9.02 -25.88 -18.52
N ASP A 189 -8.65 -26.20 -17.28
CA ASP A 189 -8.06 -25.25 -16.32
C ASP A 189 -6.85 -25.84 -15.61
N PRO A 190 -5.63 -25.43 -15.97
CA PRO A 190 -4.42 -25.92 -15.34
C PRO A 190 -4.31 -25.59 -13.85
N SER A 191 -4.97 -24.50 -13.38
CA SER A 191 -4.91 -24.10 -11.95
C SER A 191 -5.66 -25.07 -11.07
N ASP A 192 -6.73 -25.70 -11.58
CA ASP A 192 -7.56 -26.66 -10.90
C ASP A 192 -7.35 -28.10 -11.38
N ASN A 193 -6.35 -28.28 -12.25
CA ASN A 193 -6.04 -29.57 -12.85
C ASN A 193 -7.21 -30.17 -13.66
N ILE A 194 -8.00 -29.28 -14.30
CA ILE A 194 -9.12 -29.67 -15.18
C ILE A 194 -8.57 -29.90 -16.59
N PRO A 195 -8.74 -31.09 -17.18
CA PRO A 195 -7.99 -31.48 -18.38
C PRO A 195 -8.44 -30.79 -19.68
N GLY A 196 -9.72 -30.46 -19.83
CA GLY A 196 -10.28 -29.98 -21.09
C GLY A 196 -10.17 -31.00 -22.22
N VAL A 197 -10.07 -30.51 -23.46
CA VAL A 197 -9.79 -31.30 -24.67
C VAL A 197 -8.32 -31.16 -25.02
N PRO A 198 -7.48 -32.19 -24.85
CA PRO A 198 -6.08 -32.14 -25.21
C PRO A 198 -5.85 -31.68 -26.64
N GLY A 199 -5.05 -30.63 -26.82
CA GLY A 199 -4.78 -30.00 -28.12
C GLY A 199 -5.71 -28.87 -28.51
N VAL A 200 -6.75 -28.58 -27.71
CA VAL A 200 -7.60 -27.39 -27.85
C VAL A 200 -7.13 -26.31 -26.89
N GLY A 201 -6.40 -25.32 -27.39
CA GLY A 201 -5.94 -24.17 -26.64
C GLY A 201 -6.94 -23.02 -26.60
N GLU A 202 -6.58 -21.94 -25.90
CA GLU A 202 -7.41 -20.75 -25.68
C GLU A 202 -8.00 -20.17 -26.98
N VAL A 203 -7.17 -20.00 -28.00
CA VAL A 203 -7.59 -19.40 -29.30
C VAL A 203 -8.63 -20.28 -30.00
N THR A 204 -8.40 -21.61 -30.01
CA THR A 204 -9.32 -22.54 -30.64
C THR A 204 -10.64 -22.63 -29.89
N ALA A 205 -10.61 -22.73 -28.56
CA ALA A 205 -11.80 -22.77 -27.73
C ALA A 205 -12.66 -21.50 -27.89
N LYS A 206 -12.05 -20.31 -27.86
CA LYS A 206 -12.74 -19.05 -28.11
C LYS A 206 -13.36 -18.99 -29.48
N LYS A 207 -12.61 -19.36 -30.53
CA LYS A 207 -13.13 -19.35 -31.90
C LYS A 207 -14.38 -20.24 -32.03
N LEU A 208 -14.34 -21.44 -31.49
CA LEU A 208 -15.45 -22.37 -31.49
C LEU A 208 -16.69 -21.79 -30.78
N LEU A 209 -16.51 -21.20 -29.61
CA LEU A 209 -17.64 -20.65 -28.84
C LEU A 209 -18.20 -19.35 -29.41
N VAL A 210 -17.39 -18.53 -30.04
CA VAL A 210 -17.88 -17.34 -30.76
C VAL A 210 -18.70 -17.73 -32.01
N GLU A 211 -18.28 -18.81 -32.69
CA GLU A 211 -18.92 -19.26 -33.92
C GLU A 211 -20.19 -20.10 -33.65
N TYR A 212 -20.15 -20.98 -32.64
CA TYR A 212 -21.23 -21.95 -32.40
C TYR A 212 -22.04 -21.69 -31.12
N GLY A 213 -21.59 -20.80 -30.23
CA GLY A 213 -22.33 -20.44 -29.02
C GLY A 213 -21.95 -21.27 -27.82
N THR A 214 -22.29 -22.54 -27.76
CA THR A 214 -22.08 -23.46 -26.63
C THR A 214 -21.30 -24.69 -27.04
N ILE A 215 -20.76 -25.40 -26.03
CA ILE A 215 -20.05 -26.67 -26.28
C ILE A 215 -20.97 -27.71 -26.92
N ASP A 216 -22.23 -27.74 -26.55
CA ASP A 216 -23.21 -28.67 -27.10
C ASP A 216 -23.44 -28.39 -28.60
N GLU A 217 -23.56 -27.12 -28.99
CA GLU A 217 -23.70 -26.68 -30.38
C GLU A 217 -22.43 -26.95 -31.20
N VAL A 218 -21.22 -26.84 -30.58
CA VAL A 218 -19.98 -27.26 -31.21
C VAL A 218 -20.03 -28.75 -31.54
N TYR A 219 -20.51 -29.61 -30.63
CA TYR A 219 -20.63 -31.04 -30.86
C TYR A 219 -21.72 -31.42 -31.85
N GLN A 220 -22.75 -30.61 -32.01
CA GLN A 220 -23.80 -30.79 -33.06
C GLN A 220 -23.30 -30.42 -34.45
N ASN A 221 -22.24 -29.61 -34.55
CA ASN A 221 -21.72 -29.11 -35.83
C ASN A 221 -20.31 -29.64 -36.16
N LEU A 222 -19.92 -30.81 -35.63
CA LEU A 222 -18.57 -31.39 -35.78
C LEU A 222 -18.20 -31.59 -37.28
N ASP A 223 -19.17 -31.89 -38.13
CA ASP A 223 -19.02 -32.08 -39.58
C ASP A 223 -18.54 -30.81 -40.32
N LYS A 224 -18.81 -29.63 -39.75
CA LYS A 224 -18.38 -28.32 -40.28
C LYS A 224 -16.96 -27.92 -39.85
N LEU A 225 -16.38 -28.64 -38.92
CA LEU A 225 -15.05 -28.33 -38.36
C LEU A 225 -13.91 -28.91 -39.19
N PRO A 226 -12.72 -28.28 -39.17
CA PRO A 226 -11.53 -28.87 -39.75
C PRO A 226 -11.27 -30.29 -39.20
N GLU A 227 -10.86 -31.21 -40.04
CA GLU A 227 -10.72 -32.62 -39.72
C GLU A 227 -9.94 -32.87 -38.40
N LYS A 228 -8.81 -32.23 -38.25
CA LYS A 228 -7.99 -32.33 -37.04
C LYS A 228 -8.74 -31.91 -35.78
N THR A 229 -9.50 -30.83 -35.81
CA THR A 229 -10.28 -30.33 -34.66
C THR A 229 -11.46 -31.27 -34.38
N ARG A 230 -12.13 -31.77 -35.41
CA ARG A 230 -13.22 -32.75 -35.30
C ARG A 230 -12.73 -34.04 -34.64
N GLU A 231 -11.60 -34.58 -35.06
CA GLU A 231 -11.00 -35.78 -34.46
C GLU A 231 -10.68 -35.58 -32.96
N LEU A 232 -10.03 -34.46 -32.60
CA LEU A 232 -9.72 -34.16 -31.21
C LEU A 232 -10.98 -34.06 -30.35
N LEU A 233 -11.97 -33.30 -30.81
CA LEU A 233 -13.24 -33.13 -30.07
C LEU A 233 -14.00 -34.46 -29.95
N THR A 234 -14.05 -35.25 -31.01
CA THR A 234 -14.72 -36.56 -30.99
C THR A 234 -14.05 -37.52 -30.03
N LYS A 235 -12.70 -37.62 -30.08
CA LYS A 235 -11.91 -38.48 -29.21
C LYS A 235 -12.04 -38.13 -27.76
N HIS A 236 -12.11 -36.85 -27.41
CA HIS A 236 -12.05 -36.35 -26.03
C HIS A 236 -13.39 -35.75 -25.54
N LYS A 237 -14.53 -36.16 -26.14
CA LYS A 237 -15.85 -35.68 -25.79
C LYS A 237 -16.17 -35.86 -24.29
N ALA A 238 -15.88 -37.04 -23.73
CA ALA A 238 -16.11 -37.31 -22.32
C ALA A 238 -15.30 -36.38 -21.41
N SER A 239 -14.03 -36.12 -21.75
CA SER A 239 -13.17 -35.18 -21.03
C SER A 239 -13.69 -33.75 -21.07
N ALA A 240 -14.23 -33.29 -22.21
CA ALA A 240 -14.80 -31.99 -22.33
C ALA A 240 -16.06 -31.80 -21.44
N ILE A 241 -16.94 -32.80 -21.41
CA ILE A 241 -18.16 -32.79 -20.60
C ILE A 241 -17.80 -32.82 -19.11
N GLN A 242 -16.87 -33.71 -18.68
CA GLN A 242 -16.39 -33.77 -17.33
C GLN A 242 -15.73 -32.44 -16.91
N SER A 243 -14.90 -31.86 -17.77
CA SER A 243 -14.27 -30.56 -17.50
C SER A 243 -15.27 -29.42 -17.36
N LYS A 244 -16.34 -29.43 -18.16
CA LYS A 244 -17.47 -28.49 -18.01
C LYS A 244 -18.16 -28.70 -16.66
N SER A 245 -18.46 -29.95 -16.25
CA SER A 245 -19.05 -30.27 -14.94
C SER A 245 -18.19 -29.74 -13.79
N LEU A 246 -16.89 -30.04 -13.78
CA LEU A 246 -15.95 -29.62 -12.75
C LEU A 246 -15.80 -28.11 -12.63
N ALA A 247 -15.87 -27.38 -13.77
CA ALA A 247 -15.75 -25.92 -13.81
C ALA A 247 -17.08 -25.20 -13.48
N THR A 248 -18.20 -25.92 -13.43
CA THR A 248 -19.51 -25.32 -13.15
C THR A 248 -19.68 -25.01 -11.67
N ILE A 249 -20.01 -23.77 -11.34
CA ILE A 249 -20.41 -23.34 -10.02
C ILE A 249 -21.89 -23.71 -9.81
N LEU A 250 -22.19 -24.43 -8.72
CA LEU A 250 -23.55 -24.81 -8.37
C LEU A 250 -24.30 -23.58 -7.80
N THR A 251 -25.59 -23.49 -8.13
CA THR A 251 -26.46 -22.37 -7.70
C THR A 251 -27.69 -22.81 -6.91
N ASP A 252 -27.73 -24.08 -6.50
CA ASP A 252 -28.90 -24.71 -5.87
C ASP A 252 -28.53 -25.60 -4.67
N ILE A 253 -27.37 -25.35 -4.03
CA ILE A 253 -26.95 -26.12 -2.85
C ILE A 253 -27.87 -25.80 -1.65
N PRO A 254 -28.00 -26.72 -0.64
CA PRO A 254 -28.95 -26.56 0.45
C PRO A 254 -28.46 -25.56 1.52
N ILE A 255 -28.51 -24.26 1.16
CA ILE A 255 -28.29 -23.10 2.03
C ILE A 255 -29.35 -22.03 1.70
N GLU A 256 -29.57 -21.10 2.63
CA GLU A 256 -30.60 -20.07 2.50
C GLU A 256 -30.04 -18.68 2.82
N LEU A 257 -30.37 -17.69 1.99
CA LEU A 257 -30.00 -16.27 2.15
C LEU A 257 -30.98 -15.57 3.09
N ASP A 258 -30.54 -15.23 4.31
CA ASP A 258 -31.30 -14.37 5.23
C ASP A 258 -30.83 -12.92 5.15
N LEU A 259 -31.54 -12.10 4.38
CA LEU A 259 -31.22 -10.70 4.17
C LEU A 259 -31.26 -9.86 5.45
N LYS A 260 -32.05 -10.25 6.47
CA LYS A 260 -32.07 -9.53 7.76
C LYS A 260 -30.80 -9.73 8.55
N LYS A 261 -30.23 -10.94 8.51
CA LYS A 261 -28.93 -11.21 9.16
C LYS A 261 -27.77 -10.62 8.38
N ALA A 262 -27.97 -10.31 7.10
CA ALA A 262 -26.94 -9.78 6.20
C ALA A 262 -26.94 -8.23 6.13
N GLU A 263 -27.69 -7.50 6.97
CA GLU A 263 -27.70 -6.04 6.98
C GLU A 263 -26.29 -5.47 7.26
N ALA A 264 -25.73 -4.70 6.30
CA ALA A 264 -24.31 -4.38 6.25
C ALA A 264 -23.80 -3.43 7.35
N ILE A 265 -24.66 -2.65 7.98
CA ILE A 265 -24.30 -1.65 9.00
C ILE A 265 -24.77 -2.02 10.41
N GLU A 266 -25.34 -3.20 10.60
CA GLU A 266 -25.85 -3.64 11.91
C GLU A 266 -24.73 -4.24 12.78
N PHE A 267 -23.75 -3.45 13.18
CA PHE A 267 -22.63 -3.85 14.04
C PHE A 267 -22.28 -2.78 15.07
N ASP A 268 -21.50 -3.18 16.09
CA ASP A 268 -20.96 -2.30 17.13
C ASP A 268 -19.57 -1.79 16.73
N ALA A 269 -19.48 -0.52 16.32
CA ALA A 269 -18.24 0.07 15.83
C ALA A 269 -17.14 0.08 16.90
N ASP A 270 -17.45 0.13 18.19
CA ASP A 270 -16.45 0.13 19.27
C ASP A 270 -15.83 -1.26 19.44
N LYS A 271 -16.61 -2.35 19.28
CA LYS A 271 -16.06 -3.71 19.23
C LYS A 271 -15.07 -3.89 18.08
N VAL A 272 -15.40 -3.35 16.91
CA VAL A 272 -14.50 -3.40 15.75
C VAL A 272 -13.22 -2.61 16.01
N LYS A 273 -13.31 -1.41 16.59
CA LYS A 273 -12.14 -0.59 16.98
C LYS A 273 -11.26 -1.35 17.98
N ASP A 274 -11.84 -1.96 19.00
CA ASP A 274 -11.12 -2.74 20.00
C ASP A 274 -10.36 -3.92 19.37
N LEU A 275 -10.99 -4.62 18.42
CA LEU A 275 -10.33 -5.69 17.67
C LEU A 275 -9.21 -5.15 16.80
N PHE A 276 -9.41 -4.02 16.10
CA PHE A 276 -8.36 -3.36 15.30
C PHE A 276 -7.16 -2.95 16.16
N PHE A 277 -7.40 -2.43 17.36
CA PHE A 277 -6.31 -2.13 18.29
C PHE A 277 -5.56 -3.39 18.73
N LYS A 278 -6.26 -4.48 19.04
CA LYS A 278 -5.64 -5.77 19.40
C LYS A 278 -4.80 -6.35 18.26
N LEU A 279 -5.25 -6.20 17.01
CA LEU A 279 -4.54 -6.68 15.82
C LEU A 279 -3.44 -5.70 15.33
N GLY A 280 -3.34 -4.50 15.90
CA GLY A 280 -2.37 -3.49 15.46
C GLY A 280 -2.80 -2.67 14.23
N PHE A 281 -4.08 -2.69 13.86
CA PHE A 281 -4.63 -2.04 12.65
C PHE A 281 -5.04 -0.59 12.87
N ARG A 282 -4.24 0.18 13.59
CA ARG A 282 -4.55 1.57 13.97
C ARG A 282 -4.90 2.46 12.77
N SER A 283 -4.18 2.30 11.66
CA SER A 283 -4.43 3.07 10.42
C SER A 283 -5.78 2.78 9.75
N LEU A 284 -6.48 1.74 10.17
CA LEU A 284 -7.78 1.38 9.63
C LEU A 284 -8.96 1.82 10.51
N VAL A 285 -8.70 2.27 11.74
CA VAL A 285 -9.74 2.62 12.73
C VAL A 285 -10.66 3.72 12.21
N ASP A 286 -10.12 4.78 11.62
CA ASP A 286 -10.88 5.90 11.09
C ASP A 286 -11.68 5.58 9.81
N ARG A 287 -11.44 4.40 9.23
CA ARG A 287 -12.13 3.90 8.05
C ARG A 287 -13.33 3.00 8.38
N ILE A 288 -13.53 2.68 9.67
CA ILE A 288 -14.66 1.88 10.14
C ILE A 288 -15.95 2.68 9.92
N PRO A 289 -16.95 2.12 9.20
CA PRO A 289 -18.23 2.79 9.03
C PRO A 289 -18.97 2.94 10.38
N ASN A 290 -19.89 3.91 10.48
CA ASN A 290 -20.74 4.03 11.66
C ASN A 290 -21.73 2.86 11.71
N GLY A 291 -21.63 2.04 12.76
CA GLY A 291 -22.56 0.93 13.00
C GLY A 291 -23.83 1.40 13.70
N THR A 292 -24.98 0.78 13.37
CA THR A 292 -26.28 1.14 13.94
C THR A 292 -26.49 0.67 15.38
N LEU A 293 -25.77 -0.42 15.81
CA LEU A 293 -25.90 -0.98 17.16
C LEU A 293 -25.39 -0.02 18.26
N THR A 294 -24.40 0.82 17.93
CA THR A 294 -23.87 1.83 18.84
C THR A 294 -24.93 2.91 19.18
N ALA A 295 -25.75 3.30 18.20
CA ALA A 295 -26.81 4.27 18.37
C ALA A 295 -27.93 3.76 19.29
N ARG A 296 -28.34 2.48 19.13
CA ARG A 296 -29.39 1.87 19.98
C ARG A 296 -28.97 1.70 21.44
N LYS A 297 -27.68 1.39 21.72
CA LYS A 297 -27.16 1.33 23.10
C LYS A 297 -27.03 2.70 23.76
N GLN A 298 -26.74 3.75 23.00
CA GLN A 298 -26.71 5.11 23.55
C GLN A 298 -28.10 5.59 23.98
N GLU A 299 -29.17 5.28 23.25
CA GLU A 299 -30.54 5.62 23.65
C GLU A 299 -31.01 4.91 24.94
N SER A 300 -30.63 3.61 25.13
CA SER A 300 -30.99 2.86 26.35
C SER A 300 -30.10 3.17 27.58
N PHE A 301 -28.91 3.72 27.39
CA PHE A 301 -27.99 4.08 28.48
C PHE A 301 -28.20 5.53 28.97
N PHE A 302 -28.83 6.39 28.16
CA PHE A 302 -29.03 7.80 28.50
C PHE A 302 -30.10 8.06 29.55
N GLU A 303 -31.06 7.15 29.76
CA GLU A 303 -32.04 7.30 30.82
C GLU A 303 -31.52 7.03 32.25
N GLY A 304 -30.49 6.17 32.40
CA GLY A 304 -29.88 5.89 33.71
C GLY A 304 -28.62 6.73 34.05
N ALA A 305 -27.95 7.27 33.06
CA ALA A 305 -26.70 8.02 33.22
C ALA A 305 -26.87 9.55 33.20
N ALA A 306 -28.02 10.06 32.76
CA ALA A 306 -28.31 11.49 32.74
C ALA A 306 -28.34 12.11 34.15
N ALA A 307 -28.72 11.32 35.17
CA ALA A 307 -28.72 11.78 36.58
C ALA A 307 -27.30 11.82 37.20
N LYS A 308 -26.32 11.02 36.67
CA LYS A 308 -24.95 11.01 37.18
C LYS A 308 -24.00 11.94 36.43
N ARG A 309 -24.29 12.25 35.15
CA ARG A 309 -23.49 13.17 34.31
C ARG A 309 -23.87 14.63 34.47
N ALA A 310 -25.03 14.93 35.01
CA ALA A 310 -25.40 16.31 35.39
C ALA A 310 -24.54 16.86 36.54
N ALA A 311 -23.89 15.96 37.32
CA ALA A 311 -22.95 16.37 38.37
C ALA A 311 -21.50 16.52 37.87
N ASP A 312 -21.11 15.83 36.75
CA ASP A 312 -19.75 15.84 36.21
C ASP A 312 -19.58 16.70 34.94
N SER A 313 -20.68 17.27 34.41
CA SER A 313 -20.66 18.04 33.14
C SER A 313 -20.16 19.49 33.26
N GLN A 314 -19.49 19.86 34.34
CA GLN A 314 -18.79 21.16 34.45
C GLN A 314 -17.31 21.15 34.09
N THR A 315 -16.71 20.00 33.70
CA THR A 315 -15.38 19.95 33.08
C THR A 315 -15.51 19.72 31.58
N LYS A 316 -15.70 20.82 30.80
CA LYS A 316 -15.31 20.85 29.41
C LYS A 316 -13.83 20.44 29.36
N SER A 317 -13.51 19.24 28.90
CA SER A 317 -12.12 18.85 28.66
C SER A 317 -11.55 19.86 27.66
N LYS A 318 -10.67 20.73 28.12
CA LYS A 318 -9.94 21.65 27.24
C LYS A 318 -9.12 20.80 26.31
N LEU A 319 -9.36 20.90 25.00
CA LEU A 319 -8.52 20.31 23.98
C LEU A 319 -7.06 20.59 24.34
N SER A 320 -6.19 19.58 24.21
CA SER A 320 -4.73 19.75 24.32
C SER A 320 -4.23 20.77 23.29
N PHE A 321 -3.02 21.25 23.47
CA PHE A 321 -2.41 22.18 22.51
C PHE A 321 -2.37 21.58 21.10
N THR A 322 -1.96 20.32 20.97
CA THR A 322 -1.81 19.63 19.69
C THR A 322 -3.14 19.31 19.02
N GLU A 323 -4.19 18.98 19.78
CA GLU A 323 -5.56 18.82 19.25
C GLU A 323 -6.14 20.14 18.72
N LYS A 324 -5.86 21.26 19.40
CA LYS A 324 -6.23 22.58 18.89
C LYS A 324 -5.47 22.92 17.62
N LEU A 325 -4.16 22.62 17.59
CA LEU A 325 -3.29 22.85 16.44
C LEU A 325 -3.81 22.10 15.21
N ASP A 326 -4.16 20.82 15.37
CA ASP A 326 -4.68 19.99 14.27
C ASP A 326 -6.04 20.50 13.78
N ARG A 327 -6.93 20.87 14.68
CA ARG A 327 -8.24 21.45 14.36
C ARG A 327 -8.12 22.79 13.61
N ASP A 328 -7.26 23.68 14.10
CA ASP A 328 -7.11 25.03 13.56
C ASP A 328 -6.37 25.01 12.20
N LEU A 329 -5.58 23.96 11.94
CA LEU A 329 -4.91 23.73 10.66
C LEU A 329 -5.84 23.16 9.58
N ASP A 330 -6.86 22.36 9.93
CA ASP A 330 -7.70 21.67 8.93
C ASP A 330 -8.29 22.59 7.85
N PRO A 331 -8.92 23.74 8.17
CA PRO A 331 -9.45 24.64 7.15
C PRO A 331 -8.36 25.20 6.22
N ILE A 332 -7.13 25.36 6.71
CA ILE A 332 -5.98 25.82 5.92
C ILE A 332 -5.57 24.73 4.92
N LEU A 333 -5.50 23.48 5.36
CA LEU A 333 -5.20 22.33 4.48
C LEU A 333 -6.27 22.21 3.39
N ARG A 334 -7.57 22.31 3.73
CA ARG A 334 -8.65 22.28 2.72
C ARG A 334 -8.54 23.43 1.73
N GLN A 335 -8.05 24.61 2.18
CA GLN A 335 -7.80 25.71 1.25
C GLN A 335 -6.60 25.45 0.34
N MET A 336 -5.51 24.86 0.85
CA MET A 336 -4.34 24.46 0.06
C MET A 336 -4.71 23.39 -0.99
N GLU A 337 -5.51 22.39 -0.61
CA GLU A 337 -6.07 21.39 -1.53
C GLU A 337 -6.86 22.04 -2.68
N LYS A 338 -7.67 23.06 -2.37
CA LYS A 338 -8.43 23.82 -3.39
C LYS A 338 -7.53 24.69 -4.26
N ASN A 339 -6.48 25.30 -3.68
CA ASN A 339 -5.57 26.14 -4.42
C ASN A 339 -4.82 25.33 -5.49
N GLY A 340 -4.33 24.14 -5.14
CA GLY A 340 -3.51 23.32 -6.00
C GLY A 340 -2.26 24.04 -6.54
N ILE A 341 -1.35 23.33 -7.18
CA ILE A 341 -0.17 23.89 -7.83
C ILE A 341 -0.28 23.79 -9.35
N LEU A 342 0.03 24.87 -10.06
CA LEU A 342 -0.06 24.91 -11.51
C LEU A 342 1.03 24.03 -12.16
N LEU A 343 0.62 23.21 -13.13
CA LEU A 343 1.50 22.31 -13.89
C LEU A 343 1.59 22.78 -15.34
N ASP A 344 2.81 22.92 -15.87
CA ASP A 344 3.05 23.06 -17.30
C ASP A 344 2.91 21.67 -17.96
N VAL A 345 1.70 21.35 -18.39
CA VAL A 345 1.34 20.06 -18.97
C VAL A 345 2.10 19.83 -20.29
N GLU A 346 2.29 20.88 -21.10
CA GLU A 346 3.01 20.74 -22.38
C GLU A 346 4.50 20.43 -22.13
N PHE A 347 5.11 21.10 -21.17
CA PHE A 347 6.49 20.81 -20.77
C PHE A 347 6.63 19.35 -20.29
N ILE A 348 5.70 18.84 -19.47
CA ILE A 348 5.71 17.43 -19.04
C ILE A 348 5.59 16.48 -20.24
N HIS A 349 4.71 16.76 -21.20
CA HIS A 349 4.60 15.94 -22.40
C HIS A 349 5.88 15.96 -23.24
N GLN A 350 6.54 17.11 -23.38
CA GLN A 350 7.82 17.21 -24.07
C GLN A 350 8.90 16.41 -23.35
N LEU A 351 9.00 16.54 -22.04
CA LEU A 351 9.94 15.80 -21.21
C LEU A 351 9.68 14.28 -21.28
N ASN A 352 8.41 13.86 -21.27
CA ASN A 352 8.04 12.45 -21.39
C ASN A 352 8.48 11.85 -22.75
N ARG A 353 8.30 12.61 -23.85
CA ARG A 353 8.78 12.18 -25.18
C ARG A 353 10.30 12.02 -25.21
N ALA A 354 11.05 12.98 -24.63
CA ALA A 354 12.50 12.91 -24.54
C ALA A 354 12.97 11.70 -23.71
N VAL A 355 12.44 11.53 -22.51
CA VAL A 355 12.78 10.41 -21.62
C VAL A 355 12.43 9.06 -22.25
N THR A 356 11.30 8.94 -22.95
CA THR A 356 10.91 7.71 -23.65
C THR A 356 11.92 7.35 -24.76
N LYS A 357 12.39 8.35 -25.52
CA LYS A 357 13.44 8.15 -26.52
C LYS A 357 14.75 7.67 -25.87
N ASP A 358 15.17 8.31 -24.80
CA ASP A 358 16.41 7.97 -24.08
C ASP A 358 16.33 6.60 -23.42
N LEU A 359 15.18 6.22 -22.85
CA LEU A 359 14.91 4.87 -22.33
C LEU A 359 15.02 3.82 -23.44
N SER A 360 14.54 4.11 -24.66
CA SER A 360 14.67 3.20 -25.79
C SER A 360 16.15 2.99 -26.19
N VAL A 361 16.96 4.04 -26.17
CA VAL A 361 18.41 3.95 -26.44
C VAL A 361 19.10 3.14 -25.34
N LEU A 362 18.76 3.42 -24.08
CA LEU A 362 19.31 2.72 -22.91
C LEU A 362 18.93 1.24 -22.89
N THR A 363 17.70 0.90 -23.27
CA THR A 363 17.23 -0.48 -23.43
C THR A 363 18.06 -1.26 -24.45
N LYS A 364 18.29 -0.68 -25.63
CA LYS A 364 19.13 -1.30 -26.67
C LYS A 364 20.56 -1.52 -26.18
N LYS A 365 21.13 -0.56 -25.46
CA LYS A 365 22.45 -0.68 -24.85
C LYS A 365 22.52 -1.79 -23.81
N ILE A 366 21.51 -1.91 -22.95
CA ILE A 366 21.41 -2.99 -21.97
C ILE A 366 21.31 -4.35 -22.68
N TYR A 367 20.48 -4.48 -23.70
CA TYR A 367 20.33 -5.73 -24.45
C TYR A 367 21.62 -6.13 -25.17
N HIS A 368 22.31 -5.17 -25.76
CA HIS A 368 23.62 -5.43 -26.37
C HIS A 368 24.63 -5.94 -25.33
N GLN A 369 24.72 -5.30 -24.17
CA GLN A 369 25.61 -5.73 -23.07
C GLN A 369 25.20 -7.07 -22.45
N ALA A 370 23.92 -7.38 -22.42
CA ALA A 370 23.39 -8.66 -21.94
C ALA A 370 23.52 -9.78 -23.00
N GLY A 371 23.70 -9.44 -24.28
CA GLY A 371 23.73 -10.38 -25.40
C GLY A 371 22.42 -11.11 -25.66
N LYS A 372 21.30 -10.59 -25.16
CA LYS A 372 19.91 -10.99 -25.48
C LYS A 372 18.91 -9.96 -24.99
N GLU A 373 17.71 -9.98 -25.55
CA GLU A 373 16.56 -9.21 -25.04
C GLU A 373 15.94 -9.92 -23.83
N PHE A 374 15.48 -9.13 -22.86
CA PHE A 374 14.81 -9.62 -21.65
C PHE A 374 14.01 -8.48 -20.99
N ASN A 375 13.11 -8.81 -20.07
CA ASN A 375 12.39 -7.79 -19.30
C ASN A 375 13.30 -7.25 -18.18
N ILE A 376 13.84 -6.03 -18.36
CA ILE A 376 14.74 -5.35 -17.41
C ILE A 376 14.05 -5.11 -16.05
N ASN A 377 12.73 -4.96 -16.04
CA ASN A 377 11.94 -4.78 -14.83
C ASN A 377 11.61 -6.10 -14.11
N SER A 378 11.90 -7.26 -14.71
CA SER A 378 11.73 -8.56 -14.06
C SER A 378 12.94 -8.91 -13.20
N PRO A 379 12.80 -8.95 -11.85
CA PRO A 379 13.91 -9.31 -10.96
C PRO A 379 14.50 -10.70 -11.28
N LEU A 380 13.65 -11.65 -11.68
CA LEU A 380 14.06 -13.01 -12.00
C LEU A 380 14.93 -13.05 -13.26
N GLN A 381 14.45 -12.45 -14.38
CA GLN A 381 15.19 -12.42 -15.63
C GLN A 381 16.49 -11.62 -15.49
N LEU A 382 16.45 -10.51 -14.75
CA LEU A 382 17.64 -9.71 -14.50
C LEU A 382 18.67 -10.47 -13.66
N SER A 383 18.25 -11.20 -12.61
CA SER A 383 19.14 -12.04 -11.81
C SER A 383 19.80 -13.12 -12.66
N GLU A 384 19.05 -13.75 -13.57
CA GLU A 384 19.58 -14.74 -14.52
C GLU A 384 20.66 -14.14 -15.43
N ILE A 385 20.41 -12.95 -15.98
CA ILE A 385 21.37 -12.26 -16.85
C ILE A 385 22.65 -11.91 -16.08
N LEU A 386 22.52 -11.27 -14.92
CA LEU A 386 23.68 -10.74 -14.19
C LEU A 386 24.54 -11.86 -13.59
N PHE A 387 23.94 -12.86 -12.97
CA PHE A 387 24.68 -13.85 -12.18
C PHE A 387 24.93 -15.17 -12.91
N ASN A 388 24.02 -15.59 -13.79
CA ASN A 388 24.19 -16.86 -14.53
C ASN A 388 24.87 -16.64 -15.89
N LYS A 389 24.48 -15.62 -16.66
CA LYS A 389 25.02 -15.36 -18.00
C LYS A 389 26.30 -14.53 -17.95
N LEU A 390 26.27 -13.36 -17.29
CA LEU A 390 27.44 -12.47 -17.20
C LEU A 390 28.40 -12.86 -16.06
N LYS A 391 27.99 -13.79 -15.17
CA LYS A 391 28.79 -14.34 -14.07
C LYS A 391 29.39 -13.27 -13.15
N LEU A 392 28.63 -12.21 -12.88
CA LEU A 392 29.07 -11.17 -11.94
C LEU A 392 29.24 -11.73 -10.53
N PRO A 393 30.17 -11.19 -9.70
CA PRO A 393 30.45 -11.71 -8.37
C PRO A 393 29.22 -11.56 -7.46
N ALA A 394 28.71 -12.69 -6.97
CA ALA A 394 27.49 -12.73 -6.16
C ALA A 394 27.76 -12.94 -4.65
N GLN A 395 29.03 -12.99 -4.23
CA GLN A 395 29.44 -13.33 -2.86
C GLN A 395 28.90 -12.37 -1.79
N TYR A 396 28.67 -11.09 -2.14
CA TYR A 396 28.14 -10.06 -1.24
C TYR A 396 26.70 -9.69 -1.52
N ILE A 397 26.03 -10.40 -2.45
CA ILE A 397 24.65 -10.12 -2.85
C ILE A 397 23.68 -10.98 -2.05
N LYS A 398 22.66 -10.36 -1.51
CA LYS A 398 21.62 -11.05 -0.73
C LYS A 398 20.92 -12.12 -1.58
N LYS A 399 20.94 -13.37 -1.10
CA LYS A 399 20.21 -14.47 -1.72
C LYS A 399 18.74 -14.43 -1.29
N ILE A 400 17.84 -14.59 -2.25
CA ILE A 400 16.38 -14.65 -2.03
C ILE A 400 15.82 -15.94 -2.61
N LYS A 401 14.54 -16.26 -2.36
CA LYS A 401 13.94 -17.53 -2.84
C LYS A 401 14.06 -17.76 -4.35
N THR A 402 14.06 -16.67 -5.14
CA THR A 402 14.11 -16.71 -6.61
C THR A 402 15.50 -16.46 -7.21
N GLY A 403 16.56 -16.55 -6.41
CA GLY A 403 17.94 -16.31 -6.86
C GLY A 403 18.63 -15.20 -6.07
N TYR A 404 19.46 -14.40 -6.72
CA TYR A 404 20.11 -13.25 -6.11
C TYR A 404 19.25 -11.98 -6.23
N SER A 405 19.26 -11.16 -5.18
CA SER A 405 18.50 -9.90 -5.16
C SER A 405 19.05 -8.93 -6.22
N THR A 406 18.13 -8.31 -6.95
CA THR A 406 18.44 -7.22 -7.89
C THR A 406 17.90 -5.87 -7.40
N ALA A 407 17.72 -5.72 -6.08
CA ALA A 407 17.36 -4.43 -5.47
C ALA A 407 18.48 -3.40 -5.72
N VAL A 408 18.11 -2.11 -5.75
CA VAL A 408 19.05 -1.01 -6.05
C VAL A 408 20.31 -1.10 -5.19
N GLY A 409 20.18 -1.18 -3.87
CA GLY A 409 21.35 -1.26 -2.97
C GLY A 409 22.20 -2.53 -3.12
N GLU A 410 21.66 -3.62 -3.71
CA GLU A 410 22.46 -4.79 -4.07
C GLU A 410 23.19 -4.59 -5.40
N LEU A 411 22.54 -3.94 -6.37
CA LEU A 411 23.19 -3.62 -7.65
C LEU A 411 24.27 -2.56 -7.51
N GLU A 412 24.12 -1.60 -6.62
CA GLU A 412 25.14 -0.56 -6.34
C GLU A 412 26.48 -1.18 -5.90
N LYS A 413 26.47 -2.32 -5.21
CA LYS A 413 27.69 -3.07 -4.84
C LYS A 413 28.46 -3.59 -6.06
N LEU A 414 27.81 -3.68 -7.21
CA LEU A 414 28.37 -4.21 -8.47
C LEU A 414 28.64 -3.11 -9.49
N ILE A 415 28.59 -1.84 -9.09
CA ILE A 415 28.59 -0.69 -10.01
C ILE A 415 29.87 -0.61 -10.85
N ASP A 416 30.99 -1.06 -10.33
CA ASP A 416 32.29 -1.06 -10.99
C ASP A 416 32.64 -2.40 -11.65
N GLU A 417 31.84 -3.45 -11.41
CA GLU A 417 32.09 -4.79 -11.95
C GLU A 417 31.72 -4.90 -13.45
N HIS A 418 30.67 -4.17 -13.89
CA HIS A 418 30.23 -4.21 -15.27
C HIS A 418 29.40 -2.99 -15.67
N PRO A 419 29.64 -2.38 -16.85
CA PRO A 419 28.90 -1.17 -17.29
C PRO A 419 27.38 -1.34 -17.37
N ILE A 420 26.88 -2.57 -17.54
CA ILE A 420 25.44 -2.89 -17.57
C ILE A 420 24.74 -2.44 -16.28
N ILE A 421 25.42 -2.50 -15.14
CA ILE A 421 24.83 -2.16 -13.83
C ILE A 421 24.43 -0.68 -13.78
N LYS A 422 25.31 0.23 -14.19
CA LYS A 422 25.02 1.68 -14.26
C LYS A 422 23.83 1.94 -15.18
N ASN A 423 23.78 1.26 -16.32
CA ASN A 423 22.68 1.42 -17.28
C ASN A 423 21.34 0.89 -16.73
N ILE A 424 21.35 -0.24 -16.00
CA ILE A 424 20.14 -0.80 -15.38
C ILE A 424 19.62 0.09 -14.25
N LEU A 425 20.51 0.62 -13.41
CA LEU A 425 20.14 1.54 -12.33
C LEU A 425 19.48 2.80 -12.91
N GLN A 426 20.10 3.40 -13.92
CA GLN A 426 19.57 4.56 -14.62
C GLN A 426 18.24 4.27 -15.32
N TYR A 427 18.12 3.14 -16.01
CA TYR A 427 16.87 2.70 -16.66
C TYR A 427 15.72 2.58 -15.63
N ARG A 428 15.97 1.90 -14.51
CA ARG A 428 14.96 1.71 -13.47
C ARG A 428 14.53 3.01 -12.80
N GLU A 429 15.48 3.92 -12.56
CA GLU A 429 15.18 5.24 -12.04
C GLU A 429 14.29 6.03 -13.01
N TRP A 430 14.70 6.13 -14.26
CA TRP A 430 13.98 6.90 -15.27
C TRP A 430 12.60 6.30 -15.58
N GLU A 431 12.51 4.98 -15.68
CA GLU A 431 11.23 4.28 -15.89
C GLU A 431 10.27 4.50 -14.72
N LYS A 432 10.78 4.44 -13.49
CA LYS A 432 9.99 4.74 -12.30
C LYS A 432 9.49 6.18 -12.31
N LEU A 433 10.35 7.16 -12.63
CA LEU A 433 9.98 8.56 -12.67
C LEU A 433 9.01 8.86 -13.80
N ARG A 434 9.21 8.26 -14.97
CA ARG A 434 8.30 8.36 -16.11
C ARG A 434 6.90 7.89 -15.74
N ASN A 435 6.78 6.66 -15.22
CA ASN A 435 5.49 6.07 -14.87
C ASN A 435 4.81 6.77 -13.69
N THR A 436 5.59 7.22 -12.70
CA THR A 436 5.02 7.83 -11.48
C THR A 436 4.62 9.28 -11.70
N TYR A 437 5.36 10.04 -12.51
CA TYR A 437 5.17 11.48 -12.65
C TYR A 437 4.82 11.89 -14.09
N LEU A 438 5.64 11.56 -15.09
CA LEU A 438 5.49 12.12 -16.44
C LEU A 438 4.21 11.62 -17.14
N GLU A 439 3.80 10.37 -16.89
CA GLU A 439 2.55 9.81 -17.43
C GLU A 439 1.34 10.11 -16.53
N THR A 440 1.57 10.24 -15.23
CA THR A 440 0.47 10.30 -14.26
C THR A 440 0.02 11.74 -13.98
N LEU A 441 0.96 12.70 -13.82
CA LEU A 441 0.61 14.07 -13.43
C LEU A 441 -0.31 14.78 -14.44
N PRO A 442 -0.10 14.70 -15.77
CA PRO A 442 -1.04 15.32 -16.73
C PRO A 442 -2.48 14.85 -16.59
N ASN A 443 -2.67 13.58 -16.24
CA ASN A 443 -4.01 12.97 -16.06
C ASN A 443 -4.68 13.35 -14.73
N LEU A 444 -3.92 13.94 -13.79
CA LEU A 444 -4.40 14.35 -12.48
C LEU A 444 -4.66 15.86 -12.41
N THR A 445 -4.38 16.62 -13.46
CA THR A 445 -4.68 18.05 -13.51
C THR A 445 -6.19 18.29 -13.56
N GLY A 446 -6.64 19.30 -12.81
CA GLY A 446 -7.99 19.84 -12.95
C GLY A 446 -8.18 20.63 -14.25
N LYS A 447 -9.39 21.18 -14.47
CA LYS A 447 -9.69 22.05 -15.63
C LYS A 447 -8.86 23.35 -15.63
N ASP A 448 -8.27 23.68 -14.50
CA ASP A 448 -7.39 24.84 -14.26
C ASP A 448 -5.91 24.53 -14.46
N ASN A 449 -5.58 23.31 -14.94
CA ASN A 449 -4.23 22.78 -15.07
C ASN A 449 -3.46 22.72 -13.73
N ARG A 450 -4.15 22.63 -12.60
CA ARG A 450 -3.53 22.50 -11.28
C ARG A 450 -3.60 21.07 -10.78
N ILE A 451 -2.59 20.67 -10.03
CA ILE A 451 -2.54 19.43 -9.28
C ILE A 451 -3.09 19.70 -7.88
N HIS A 452 -4.13 18.98 -7.50
CA HIS A 452 -4.77 19.04 -6.20
C HIS A 452 -4.44 17.78 -5.42
N THR A 453 -3.59 17.89 -4.41
CA THR A 453 -3.30 16.79 -3.48
C THR A 453 -4.31 16.77 -2.34
N THR A 454 -4.39 15.67 -1.61
CA THR A 454 -5.16 15.55 -0.38
C THR A 454 -4.21 15.42 0.80
N TYR A 455 -4.40 16.23 1.86
CA TYR A 455 -3.62 16.16 3.09
C TYR A 455 -4.35 15.39 4.18
N ALA A 456 -3.57 14.59 4.95
CA ALA A 456 -4.04 13.95 6.17
C ALA A 456 -3.07 14.23 7.33
N GLN A 457 -3.62 14.25 8.57
CA GLN A 457 -2.90 14.60 9.81
C GLN A 457 -2.65 13.40 10.74
N ASP A 458 -3.09 12.22 10.34
CA ASP A 458 -3.16 10.97 11.11
C ASP A 458 -1.87 10.14 11.10
N THR A 459 -0.72 10.74 10.80
CA THR A 459 0.54 10.01 10.81
C THR A 459 1.03 9.75 12.24
N SER A 460 1.78 8.65 12.43
CA SER A 460 2.29 8.25 13.74
C SER A 460 3.26 9.27 14.40
N THR A 461 3.76 10.22 13.65
CA THR A 461 4.64 11.29 14.13
C THR A 461 3.95 12.66 14.17
N GLY A 462 2.69 12.77 13.74
CA GLY A 462 1.98 14.05 13.59
C GLY A 462 2.35 14.86 12.35
N ARG A 463 3.28 14.35 11.49
CA ARG A 463 3.56 14.97 10.19
C ARG A 463 2.34 14.92 9.27
N LEU A 464 2.24 15.86 8.35
CA LEU A 464 1.27 15.78 7.28
C LEU A 464 1.66 14.69 6.29
N SER A 465 0.69 13.97 5.78
CA SER A 465 0.85 13.11 4.61
C SER A 465 0.12 13.71 3.41
N SER A 466 0.61 13.46 2.22
CA SER A 466 0.05 13.93 0.95
C SER A 466 -0.26 12.73 0.06
N SER A 467 -1.45 12.72 -0.56
CA SER A 467 -1.93 11.63 -1.42
C SER A 467 -2.78 12.14 -2.57
N ASN A 468 -2.92 11.35 -3.61
CA ASN A 468 -3.74 11.58 -4.80
C ASN A 468 -3.48 12.91 -5.55
N PRO A 469 -2.22 13.22 -5.98
CA PRO A 469 -0.97 12.48 -5.84
C PRO A 469 -0.18 12.83 -4.59
N ASN A 470 0.82 12.00 -4.22
CA ASN A 470 1.77 12.34 -3.17
C ASN A 470 2.80 13.38 -3.69
N MET A 471 2.60 14.63 -3.32
CA MET A 471 3.46 15.75 -3.73
C MET A 471 4.75 15.87 -2.89
N GLN A 472 4.83 15.16 -1.77
CA GLN A 472 6.01 15.18 -0.87
C GLN A 472 7.15 14.28 -1.36
N ASN A 473 6.90 13.39 -2.35
CA ASN A 473 7.88 12.41 -2.83
C ASN A 473 8.48 12.77 -4.21
N ILE A 474 8.29 13.98 -4.72
CA ILE A 474 8.92 14.41 -5.98
C ILE A 474 10.43 14.50 -5.77
N PRO A 475 11.25 13.75 -6.54
CA PRO A 475 12.68 13.64 -6.28
C PRO A 475 13.39 14.99 -6.47
N ILE A 476 14.38 15.23 -5.61
CA ILE A 476 15.17 16.47 -5.61
C ILE A 476 16.59 16.21 -6.15
N ARG A 477 17.11 15.00 -5.95
CA ARG A 477 18.54 14.71 -6.10
C ARG A 477 18.92 14.20 -7.49
N SER A 478 18.00 13.68 -8.27
CA SER A 478 18.30 13.21 -9.63
C SER A 478 18.07 14.28 -10.66
N ASP A 479 18.85 14.25 -11.74
CA ASP A 479 18.74 15.21 -12.84
C ASP A 479 17.33 15.24 -13.44
N LEU A 480 16.74 14.05 -13.68
CA LEU A 480 15.37 13.95 -14.18
C LEU A 480 14.35 14.47 -13.16
N GLY A 481 14.57 14.23 -11.86
CA GLY A 481 13.72 14.79 -10.80
C GLY A 481 13.75 16.32 -10.77
N ALA A 482 14.94 16.92 -10.97
CA ALA A 482 15.08 18.35 -11.08
C ALA A 482 14.34 18.92 -12.32
N GLU A 483 14.38 18.21 -13.46
CA GLU A 483 13.60 18.59 -14.64
C GLU A 483 12.09 18.50 -14.41
N ILE A 484 11.60 17.44 -13.76
CA ILE A 484 10.17 17.29 -13.41
C ILE A 484 9.70 18.47 -12.54
N ARG A 485 10.54 18.95 -11.62
CA ARG A 485 10.19 20.07 -10.75
C ARG A 485 10.00 21.38 -11.51
N LYS A 486 10.69 21.61 -12.64
CA LYS A 486 10.50 22.79 -13.49
C LYS A 486 9.11 22.92 -14.10
N ALA A 487 8.37 21.79 -14.17
CA ALA A 487 6.99 21.80 -14.64
C ALA A 487 6.00 22.44 -13.64
N PHE A 488 6.37 22.58 -12.37
CA PHE A 488 5.54 23.27 -11.38
C PHE A 488 5.84 24.77 -11.43
N ILE A 489 4.89 25.51 -11.96
CA ILE A 489 5.04 26.92 -12.31
C ILE A 489 4.05 27.81 -11.56
N ALA A 490 4.28 29.11 -11.60
CA ALA A 490 3.31 30.11 -11.16
C ALA A 490 2.57 30.73 -12.38
N PRO A 491 1.35 31.24 -12.20
CA PRO A 491 0.67 32.03 -13.25
C PRO A 491 1.46 33.28 -13.62
N LYS A 492 1.16 33.82 -14.79
CA LYS A 492 1.79 35.07 -15.23
C LYS A 492 1.63 36.20 -14.20
N GLY A 493 2.77 36.81 -13.80
CA GLY A 493 2.82 37.84 -12.78
C GLY A 493 2.91 37.35 -11.34
N PHE A 494 3.09 36.03 -11.16
CA PHE A 494 3.34 35.40 -9.87
C PHE A 494 4.66 34.61 -9.91
N LEU A 495 5.19 34.33 -8.73
CA LEU A 495 6.37 33.50 -8.51
C LEU A 495 6.04 32.36 -7.52
N ILE A 496 6.81 31.28 -7.60
CA ILE A 496 6.84 30.28 -6.54
C ILE A 496 7.87 30.70 -5.51
N LEU A 497 7.42 30.85 -4.25
CA LEU A 497 8.28 31.08 -3.10
C LEU A 497 8.32 29.80 -2.26
N SER A 498 9.53 29.30 -2.02
CA SER A 498 9.78 28.20 -1.09
C SER A 498 10.43 28.75 0.18
N ALA A 499 9.85 28.38 1.33
CA ALA A 499 10.36 28.71 2.66
C ALA A 499 10.60 27.44 3.46
N ASP A 500 11.87 27.14 3.73
CA ASP A 500 12.31 25.91 4.41
C ASP A 500 12.96 26.19 5.76
N TYR A 501 12.67 25.36 6.75
CA TYR A 501 13.35 25.39 8.04
C TYR A 501 14.74 24.76 7.94
N SER A 502 15.76 25.57 8.14
CA SER A 502 17.14 25.06 8.13
C SER A 502 17.41 24.11 9.29
N GLN A 503 17.56 22.82 8.99
CA GLN A 503 18.02 21.77 9.90
C GLN A 503 17.17 21.67 11.18
N ILE A 504 15.84 21.82 11.07
CA ILE A 504 14.93 21.88 12.22
C ILE A 504 15.10 20.71 13.19
N GLU A 505 15.21 19.48 12.68
CA GLU A 505 15.35 18.28 13.51
C GLU A 505 16.64 18.31 14.35
N LEU A 506 17.76 18.76 13.78
CA LEU A 506 19.01 18.87 14.54
C LEU A 506 18.96 19.97 15.62
N ARG A 507 18.25 21.06 15.35
CA ARG A 507 17.99 22.11 16.36
C ARG A 507 17.12 21.58 17.50
N ILE A 508 16.10 20.77 17.18
CA ILE A 508 15.26 20.12 18.18
C ILE A 508 16.09 19.11 19.01
N VAL A 509 16.96 18.32 18.35
CA VAL A 509 17.88 17.41 19.05
C VAL A 509 18.76 18.17 20.01
N ALA A 510 19.38 19.27 19.58
CA ALA A 510 20.21 20.11 20.45
C ALA A 510 19.43 20.58 21.69
N SER A 511 18.17 21.01 21.49
CA SER A 511 17.29 21.44 22.57
C SER A 511 16.90 20.30 23.51
N LEU A 512 16.44 19.15 22.97
CA LEU A 512 15.97 18.00 23.79
C LEU A 512 17.11 17.30 24.53
N SER A 513 18.30 17.26 23.92
CA SER A 513 19.48 16.63 24.50
C SER A 513 20.26 17.54 25.47
N HIS A 514 19.97 18.85 25.44
CA HIS A 514 20.77 19.88 26.11
C HIS A 514 22.28 19.78 25.79
N ASP A 515 22.57 19.36 24.53
CA ASP A 515 23.97 19.22 24.09
C ASP A 515 24.59 20.60 23.86
N GLN A 516 25.47 21.00 24.74
CA GLN A 516 26.03 22.33 24.78
C GLN A 516 26.79 22.69 23.50
N ARG A 517 27.54 21.74 22.92
CA ARG A 517 28.30 21.97 21.66
C ARG A 517 27.40 22.24 20.48
N MET A 518 26.34 21.46 20.34
CA MET A 518 25.34 21.71 19.27
C MET A 518 24.65 23.06 19.47
N ILE A 519 24.26 23.38 20.71
CA ILE A 519 23.61 24.67 21.02
C ILE A 519 24.50 25.82 20.64
N GLU A 520 25.77 25.81 21.08
CA GLU A 520 26.78 26.84 20.78
C GLU A 520 26.99 27.01 19.28
N SER A 521 27.16 25.90 18.52
CA SER A 521 27.30 25.95 17.06
C SER A 521 26.10 26.60 16.37
N PHE A 522 24.87 26.25 16.80
CA PHE A 522 23.67 26.87 16.23
C PHE A 522 23.54 28.35 16.58
N LEU A 523 23.91 28.74 17.79
CA LEU A 523 23.88 30.16 18.21
C LEU A 523 24.95 30.98 17.48
N ALA A 524 26.10 30.37 17.18
CA ALA A 524 27.17 30.99 16.40
C ALA A 524 26.89 31.04 14.89
N GLY A 525 25.78 30.40 14.41
CA GLY A 525 25.45 30.34 13.00
C GLY A 525 26.38 29.43 12.17
N GLU A 526 27.11 28.54 12.83
CA GLU A 526 28.05 27.62 12.18
C GLU A 526 27.33 26.51 11.38
N ASP A 527 28.03 25.96 10.39
CA ASP A 527 27.58 24.74 9.72
C ASP A 527 27.81 23.54 10.64
N ILE A 528 26.75 23.06 11.27
CA ILE A 528 26.81 21.94 12.24
C ILE A 528 27.46 20.67 11.68
N HIS A 529 27.35 20.44 10.35
CA HIS A 529 28.02 19.29 9.73
C HIS A 529 29.51 19.49 9.57
N ALA A 530 29.93 20.70 9.24
CA ALA A 530 31.34 21.07 9.20
C ALA A 530 31.93 21.05 10.61
N ARG A 531 31.22 21.57 11.62
CA ARG A 531 31.63 21.57 13.01
C ARG A 531 31.89 20.16 13.55
N VAL A 532 30.93 19.25 13.38
CA VAL A 532 31.07 17.84 13.77
C VAL A 532 32.22 17.16 13.02
N ALA A 533 32.38 17.44 11.71
CA ALA A 533 33.49 16.92 10.93
C ALA A 533 34.85 17.39 11.47
N SER A 534 34.99 18.68 11.76
CA SER A 534 36.17 19.29 12.36
C SER A 534 36.54 18.61 13.68
N GLU A 535 35.60 18.50 14.61
CA GLU A 535 35.81 17.92 15.95
C GLU A 535 36.20 16.43 15.91
N ILE A 536 35.51 15.62 15.06
CA ILE A 536 35.81 14.18 14.97
C ILE A 536 37.15 13.89 14.32
N ASN A 537 37.53 14.69 13.30
CA ASN A 537 38.78 14.49 12.59
C ASN A 537 39.95 15.27 13.19
N GLY A 538 39.71 16.16 14.16
CA GLY A 538 40.73 16.96 14.82
C GLY A 538 41.40 18.01 13.89
N VAL A 539 40.61 18.60 12.96
CA VAL A 539 41.03 19.61 12.01
C VAL A 539 40.28 20.92 12.25
N THR A 540 40.75 22.04 11.74
CA THR A 540 40.03 23.32 11.82
C THR A 540 38.82 23.30 10.86
N LEU A 541 37.85 24.23 11.04
CA LEU A 541 36.68 24.32 10.18
C LEU A 541 37.03 24.52 8.71
N ASP A 542 38.06 25.32 8.43
CA ASP A 542 38.52 25.64 7.09
C ASP A 542 39.24 24.46 6.39
N GLU A 543 39.74 23.52 7.16
CA GLU A 543 40.42 22.31 6.69
C GLU A 543 39.43 21.15 6.43
N VAL A 544 38.18 21.31 6.81
CA VAL A 544 37.17 20.26 6.60
C VAL A 544 36.91 20.01 5.12
N THR A 545 37.24 18.84 4.65
CA THR A 545 36.98 18.44 3.26
C THR A 545 35.49 18.21 3.00
N LYS A 546 35.08 18.33 1.70
CA LYS A 546 33.70 18.03 1.27
C LYS A 546 33.28 16.59 1.65
N ALA A 547 34.19 15.62 1.61
CA ALA A 547 33.95 14.24 1.98
C ALA A 547 33.69 14.10 3.49
N GLN A 548 34.54 14.72 4.34
CA GLN A 548 34.35 14.71 5.78
C GLN A 548 33.03 15.37 6.20
N ARG A 549 32.68 16.54 5.59
CA ARG A 549 31.42 17.20 5.84
C ARG A 549 30.22 16.34 5.40
N ARG A 550 30.32 15.64 4.25
CA ARG A 550 29.28 14.71 3.76
C ARG A 550 29.09 13.54 4.75
N ASN A 551 30.19 12.93 5.20
CA ASN A 551 30.16 11.85 6.18
C ASN A 551 29.55 12.32 7.51
N ALA A 552 29.93 13.48 8.03
CA ALA A 552 29.34 14.06 9.23
C ALA A 552 27.83 14.34 9.05
N LYS A 553 27.40 14.82 7.87
CA LYS A 553 25.98 14.98 7.57
C LYS A 553 25.22 13.64 7.65
N THR A 554 25.78 12.58 7.07
CA THR A 554 25.19 11.23 7.11
C THR A 554 25.12 10.70 8.53
N VAL A 555 26.14 10.96 9.35
CA VAL A 555 26.19 10.55 10.76
C VAL A 555 25.20 11.34 11.60
N ASN A 556 25.17 12.66 11.48
CA ASN A 556 24.28 13.53 12.25
C ASN A 556 22.80 13.11 12.11
N PHE A 557 22.36 12.81 10.88
CA PHE A 557 21.02 12.27 10.67
C PHE A 557 20.91 10.80 11.05
N GLY A 558 21.89 9.98 10.65
CA GLY A 558 21.87 8.53 10.90
C GLY A 558 21.79 8.16 12.37
N ILE A 559 22.53 8.85 13.25
CA ILE A 559 22.52 8.58 14.69
C ILE A 559 21.15 8.83 15.29
N ILE A 560 20.49 9.91 14.93
CA ILE A 560 19.13 10.24 15.39
C ILE A 560 18.16 9.12 15.01
N TYR A 561 18.34 8.53 13.82
CA TYR A 561 17.52 7.42 13.33
C TYR A 561 18.02 6.04 13.76
N GLY A 562 19.05 5.98 14.64
CA GLY A 562 19.59 4.75 15.20
C GLY A 562 20.35 3.90 14.18
N VAL A 563 21.12 4.53 13.30
CA VAL A 563 21.96 3.83 12.31
C VAL A 563 23.00 2.95 13.01
N SER A 564 23.15 1.71 12.52
CA SER A 564 24.21 0.82 12.95
C SER A 564 25.55 1.13 12.23
N PRO A 565 26.71 0.69 12.76
CA PRO A 565 27.97 0.80 12.03
C PRO A 565 27.93 0.22 10.62
N PHE A 566 27.21 -0.88 10.43
CA PHE A 566 26.99 -1.48 9.12
C PHE A 566 26.15 -0.57 8.21
N GLY A 567 25.06 -0.01 8.74
CA GLY A 567 24.21 0.92 7.97
C GLY A 567 24.94 2.23 7.62
N LEU A 568 25.83 2.70 8.49
CA LEU A 568 26.66 3.88 8.23
C LEU A 568 27.71 3.59 7.16
N SER A 569 28.39 2.45 7.24
CA SER A 569 29.36 1.99 6.22
C SER A 569 28.70 1.87 4.83
N ALA A 570 27.47 1.38 4.77
CA ALA A 570 26.74 1.25 3.49
C ALA A 570 26.37 2.60 2.83
N ASN A 571 26.39 3.71 3.60
CA ASN A 571 26.00 5.04 3.13
C ASN A 571 27.15 6.05 3.12
N THR A 572 28.37 5.60 3.39
CA THR A 572 29.58 6.42 3.41
C THR A 572 30.75 5.64 2.83
N ASP A 573 31.88 6.33 2.63
CA ASP A 573 33.10 5.69 2.16
C ASP A 573 33.89 4.98 3.31
N MET A 574 33.28 4.83 4.50
CA MET A 574 33.92 4.22 5.68
C MET A 574 33.71 2.71 5.72
N SER A 575 34.74 1.96 6.14
CA SER A 575 34.58 0.57 6.55
C SER A 575 33.70 0.46 7.81
N VAL A 576 33.17 -0.73 8.11
CA VAL A 576 32.37 -0.96 9.31
C VAL A 576 33.14 -0.63 10.61
N ALA A 577 34.45 -0.89 10.64
CA ALA A 577 35.32 -0.57 11.78
C ALA A 577 35.52 0.95 11.96
N GLU A 578 35.73 1.68 10.87
CA GLU A 578 35.81 3.15 10.88
C GLU A 578 34.48 3.78 11.27
N ALA A 579 33.37 3.29 10.73
CA ALA A 579 32.01 3.72 11.08
C ALA A 579 31.73 3.50 12.59
N SER A 580 32.13 2.36 13.14
CA SER A 580 32.01 2.09 14.58
C SER A 580 32.81 3.08 15.42
N THR A 581 34.05 3.35 15.01
CA THR A 581 34.94 4.33 15.68
C THR A 581 34.38 5.74 15.59
N TYR A 582 33.82 6.11 14.43
CA TYR A 582 33.20 7.41 14.20
C TYR A 582 31.97 7.61 15.12
N ILE A 583 31.09 6.63 15.20
CA ILE A 583 29.92 6.66 16.09
C ILE A 583 30.34 6.79 17.56
N LYS A 584 31.38 6.07 17.97
CA LYS A 584 31.92 6.18 19.35
C LYS A 584 32.40 7.59 19.62
N LYS A 585 33.28 8.15 18.76
CA LYS A 585 33.78 9.54 18.89
C LYS A 585 32.66 10.56 18.92
N TYR A 586 31.64 10.38 18.08
CA TYR A 586 30.46 11.25 18.05
C TYR A 586 29.77 11.29 19.43
N PHE A 587 29.51 10.14 20.03
CA PHE A 587 28.85 10.08 21.33
C PHE A 587 29.76 10.55 22.49
N ASP A 588 31.08 10.47 22.34
CA ASP A 588 32.04 11.00 23.31
C ASP A 588 32.08 12.55 23.25
N LEU A 589 31.89 13.13 22.06
CA LEU A 589 31.75 14.57 21.83
C LEU A 589 30.37 15.12 22.19
N HIS A 590 29.31 14.33 22.00
CA HIS A 590 27.93 14.70 22.25
C HIS A 590 27.25 13.78 23.31
N PRO A 591 27.70 13.82 24.56
CA PRO A 591 27.15 12.94 25.61
C PRO A 591 25.68 13.22 25.93
N GLY A 592 25.21 14.48 25.70
CA GLY A 592 23.81 14.87 25.83
C GLY A 592 22.89 14.09 24.91
N ILE A 593 23.29 13.90 23.65
CA ILE A 593 22.51 13.12 22.68
C ILE A 593 22.39 11.65 23.10
N LYS A 594 23.52 11.05 23.54
CA LYS A 594 23.53 9.67 24.06
C LYS A 594 22.59 9.49 25.26
N LYS A 595 22.59 10.48 26.16
CA LYS A 595 21.71 10.50 27.33
C LYS A 595 20.24 10.61 26.89
N TYR A 596 19.92 11.58 26.03
CA TYR A 596 18.57 11.75 25.47
C TYR A 596 18.03 10.46 24.88
N MET A 597 18.81 9.77 24.04
CA MET A 597 18.38 8.52 23.42
C MET A 597 18.01 7.44 24.45
N LYS A 598 18.78 7.31 25.52
CA LYS A 598 18.49 6.38 26.62
C LYS A 598 17.23 6.78 27.38
N ASP A 599 17.13 8.07 27.72
CA ASP A 599 16.03 8.61 28.52
C ASP A 599 14.70 8.51 27.76
N ALA A 600 14.68 8.77 26.44
CA ALA A 600 13.49 8.63 25.60
C ALA A 600 12.98 7.18 25.56
N VAL A 601 13.87 6.20 25.44
CA VAL A 601 13.49 4.78 25.48
C VAL A 601 12.99 4.39 26.87
N ALA A 602 13.68 4.80 27.94
CA ALA A 602 13.27 4.51 29.32
C ALA A 602 11.91 5.13 29.64
N PHE A 603 11.69 6.39 29.24
CA PHE A 603 10.39 7.06 29.39
C PHE A 603 9.28 6.28 28.66
N GLY A 604 9.51 5.88 27.41
CA GLY A 604 8.53 5.09 26.64
C GLY A 604 8.22 3.74 27.27
N GLN A 605 9.23 3.06 27.84
CA GLN A 605 9.03 1.80 28.58
C GLN A 605 8.24 1.99 29.88
N GLN A 606 8.51 3.07 30.60
CA GLN A 606 7.86 3.34 31.88
C GLN A 606 6.40 3.79 31.72
N HIS A 607 6.13 4.65 30.74
CA HIS A 607 4.83 5.31 30.58
C HIS A 607 3.95 4.69 29.49
N GLY A 608 4.49 3.81 28.64
CA GLY A 608 3.78 3.21 27.51
C GLY A 608 3.65 4.13 26.29
N TYR A 609 4.12 5.38 26.35
CA TYR A 609 4.10 6.35 25.25
C TYR A 609 5.35 7.23 25.26
N VAL A 610 5.57 7.92 24.15
CA VAL A 610 6.50 9.06 24.06
C VAL A 610 5.75 10.29 23.58
N GLU A 611 6.30 11.50 23.86
CA GLU A 611 5.61 12.75 23.53
C GLU A 611 6.54 13.84 22.98
N THR A 612 5.99 14.76 22.20
CA THR A 612 6.67 15.93 21.68
C THR A 612 6.80 17.02 22.75
N LEU A 613 7.60 18.06 22.48
CA LEU A 613 7.67 19.25 23.35
C LEU A 613 6.30 19.94 23.55
N PHE A 614 5.34 19.71 22.66
CA PHE A 614 4.01 20.27 22.70
C PHE A 614 2.96 19.31 23.27
N GLY A 615 3.38 18.12 23.75
CA GLY A 615 2.51 17.12 24.37
C GLY A 615 1.73 16.24 23.40
N ARG A 616 2.13 16.14 22.12
CA ARG A 616 1.61 15.13 21.19
C ARG A 616 2.12 13.77 21.59
N LYS A 617 1.24 12.84 21.92
CA LYS A 617 1.58 11.50 22.39
C LYS A 617 1.54 10.48 21.26
N ARG A 618 2.45 9.50 21.37
CA ARG A 618 2.43 8.27 20.60
C ARG A 618 2.59 7.08 21.52
N GLU A 619 1.59 6.21 21.54
CA GLU A 619 1.65 4.94 22.27
C GLU A 619 2.75 4.03 21.69
N MET A 620 3.48 3.32 22.57
CA MET A 620 4.67 2.53 22.25
C MET A 620 4.61 1.11 22.87
N PRO A 621 3.52 0.34 22.68
CA PRO A 621 3.39 -1.00 23.26
C PRO A 621 4.48 -1.96 22.78
N GLU A 622 5.04 -1.72 21.58
CA GLU A 622 6.08 -2.53 20.96
C GLU A 622 7.42 -2.50 21.73
N LEU A 623 7.63 -1.50 22.61
CA LEU A 623 8.82 -1.44 23.49
C LEU A 623 8.89 -2.61 24.47
N SER A 624 7.75 -3.22 24.81
CA SER A 624 7.65 -4.39 25.67
C SER A 624 7.63 -5.73 24.90
N SER A 625 7.80 -5.69 23.58
CA SER A 625 7.75 -6.89 22.73
C SER A 625 8.86 -7.88 23.09
N GLY A 626 8.53 -9.17 23.20
CA GLY A 626 9.50 -10.27 23.32
C GLY A 626 10.36 -10.47 22.08
N ILE A 627 9.93 -9.98 20.92
CA ILE A 627 10.65 -10.10 19.64
C ILE A 627 11.68 -8.98 19.54
N LEU A 628 12.97 -9.35 19.52
CA LEU A 628 14.08 -8.41 19.53
C LEU A 628 14.02 -7.40 18.36
N ALA A 629 13.68 -7.84 17.17
CA ALA A 629 13.60 -6.97 15.99
C ALA A 629 12.50 -5.90 16.14
N VAL A 630 11.33 -6.27 16.65
CA VAL A 630 10.21 -5.36 16.94
C VAL A 630 10.59 -4.36 18.03
N ARG A 631 11.17 -4.85 19.13
CA ARG A 631 11.63 -4.00 20.24
C ARG A 631 12.70 -3.01 19.79
N ASN A 632 13.68 -3.44 19.00
CA ASN A 632 14.71 -2.54 18.47
C ASN A 632 14.14 -1.47 17.52
N ALA A 633 13.14 -1.82 16.70
CA ALA A 633 12.44 -0.85 15.86
C ALA A 633 11.65 0.15 16.71
N ALA A 634 10.98 -0.30 17.76
CA ALA A 634 10.25 0.55 18.70
C ALA A 634 11.19 1.49 19.47
N GLN A 635 12.37 1.04 19.88
CA GLN A 635 13.37 1.90 20.53
C GLN A 635 13.82 3.04 19.60
N ARG A 636 14.08 2.74 18.32
CA ARG A 636 14.38 3.79 17.34
C ARG A 636 13.21 4.76 17.17
N ALA A 637 11.98 4.24 17.10
CA ALA A 637 10.80 5.07 16.98
C ALA A 637 10.57 5.95 18.23
N ALA A 638 10.89 5.46 19.44
CA ALA A 638 10.79 6.20 20.68
C ALA A 638 11.76 7.39 20.73
N VAL A 639 12.95 7.25 20.16
CA VAL A 639 13.92 8.35 20.03
C VAL A 639 13.48 9.36 18.97
N ASN A 640 12.97 8.90 17.83
CA ASN A 640 12.66 9.73 16.68
C ASN A 640 11.35 10.52 16.82
N MET A 641 10.34 9.93 17.46
CA MET A 641 9.01 10.54 17.53
C MET A 641 9.00 11.90 18.22
N PRO A 642 9.63 12.11 19.36
CA PRO A 642 9.68 13.42 19.99
C PRO A 642 10.34 14.49 19.11
N ILE A 643 11.33 14.11 18.31
CA ILE A 643 12.05 15.03 17.41
C ILE A 643 11.19 15.37 16.21
N GLN A 644 10.79 14.35 15.45
CA GLN A 644 9.98 14.54 14.21
C GLN A 644 8.60 15.13 14.50
N GLY A 645 7.97 14.69 15.58
CA GLY A 645 6.67 15.20 15.99
C GLY A 645 6.74 16.66 16.44
N THR A 646 7.79 17.05 17.17
CA THR A 646 8.01 18.46 17.52
C THR A 646 8.25 19.32 16.28
N ALA A 647 9.03 18.83 15.28
CA ALA A 647 9.20 19.51 14.00
C ALA A 647 7.86 19.68 13.27
N ALA A 648 7.02 18.64 13.27
CA ALA A 648 5.68 18.71 12.69
C ALA A 648 4.77 19.73 13.42
N ASP A 649 4.80 19.77 14.75
CA ASP A 649 4.01 20.72 15.54
C ASP A 649 4.46 22.16 15.29
N ILE A 650 5.78 22.41 15.16
CA ILE A 650 6.32 23.73 14.78
C ILE A 650 5.86 24.12 13.38
N MET A 651 5.96 23.21 12.39
CA MET A 651 5.53 23.46 11.03
C MET A 651 4.04 23.78 10.97
N LYS A 652 3.19 23.02 11.65
CA LYS A 652 1.73 23.28 11.73
C LYS A 652 1.43 24.63 12.35
N SER A 653 2.12 25.00 13.43
CA SER A 653 2.00 26.30 14.06
C SER A 653 2.40 27.43 13.11
N ALA A 654 3.52 27.26 12.37
CA ALA A 654 3.96 28.21 11.36
C ALA A 654 2.93 28.38 10.23
N MET A 655 2.35 27.28 9.73
CA MET A 655 1.30 27.33 8.70
C MET A 655 0.08 28.14 9.14
N ILE A 656 -0.35 27.98 10.40
CA ILE A 656 -1.48 28.72 10.98
C ILE A 656 -1.14 30.22 11.07
N GLU A 657 0.04 30.55 11.59
CA GLU A 657 0.46 31.96 11.71
C GLU A 657 0.70 32.62 10.35
N VAL A 658 1.25 31.91 9.38
CA VAL A 658 1.37 32.38 7.98
C VAL A 658 0.00 32.65 7.39
N ALA A 659 -0.94 31.67 7.49
CA ALA A 659 -2.30 31.83 6.97
C ALA A 659 -3.03 33.03 7.56
N LYS A 660 -2.85 33.29 8.85
CA LYS A 660 -3.45 34.40 9.57
C LYS A 660 -2.91 35.76 9.13
N ASN A 661 -1.62 35.84 8.79
CA ASN A 661 -0.95 37.09 8.47
C ASN A 661 -0.95 37.42 6.96
N LEU A 662 -0.99 36.42 6.07
CA LEU A 662 -0.99 36.60 4.62
C LEU A 662 -2.04 37.62 4.12
N PRO A 663 -3.30 37.63 4.56
CA PRO A 663 -4.29 38.59 4.08
C PRO A 663 -3.93 40.07 4.34
N ARG A 664 -3.09 40.33 5.35
CA ARG A 664 -2.64 41.70 5.70
C ARG A 664 -1.36 42.08 4.95
N VAL A 665 -0.46 41.12 4.72
CA VAL A 665 0.89 41.38 4.14
C VAL A 665 0.85 41.27 2.63
N SER A 666 0.20 40.24 2.10
CA SER A 666 0.10 39.98 0.67
C SER A 666 -1.19 39.21 0.37
N PRO A 667 -2.33 39.92 0.19
CA PRO A 667 -3.66 39.30 0.08
C PRO A 667 -3.84 38.40 -1.15
N LYS A 668 -2.97 38.51 -2.15
CA LYS A 668 -2.99 37.66 -3.35
C LYS A 668 -2.13 36.39 -3.21
N THR A 669 -1.30 36.30 -2.17
CA THR A 669 -0.45 35.12 -1.91
C THR A 669 -1.30 33.95 -1.47
N ARG A 670 -0.96 32.78 -1.98
CA ARG A 670 -1.63 31.51 -1.65
C ARG A 670 -0.62 30.50 -1.14
N MET A 671 -0.91 29.81 -0.05
CA MET A 671 -0.22 28.58 0.29
C MET A 671 -0.66 27.49 -0.68
N LEU A 672 0.30 26.76 -1.25
CA LEU A 672 0.06 25.70 -2.21
C LEU A 672 0.39 24.33 -1.65
N LEU A 673 1.61 24.12 -1.18
CA LEU A 673 2.10 22.84 -0.69
C LEU A 673 2.86 22.97 0.63
N GLN A 674 2.81 21.90 1.40
CA GLN A 674 3.75 21.63 2.48
C GLN A 674 4.51 20.34 2.14
N VAL A 675 5.85 20.42 2.10
CA VAL A 675 6.73 19.32 1.70
C VAL A 675 7.84 19.20 2.75
N HIS A 676 7.85 18.13 3.56
CA HIS A 676 8.79 17.94 4.68
C HIS A 676 8.83 19.15 5.64
N ASP A 677 9.88 19.95 5.59
CA ASP A 677 10.09 21.12 6.45
C ASP A 677 9.93 22.45 5.67
N GLU A 678 9.28 22.38 4.50
CA GLU A 678 9.16 23.44 3.50
C GLU A 678 7.68 23.83 3.29
N LEU A 679 7.43 25.13 3.15
CA LEU A 679 6.17 25.71 2.65
C LEU A 679 6.38 26.28 1.26
N VAL A 680 5.53 25.91 0.32
CA VAL A 680 5.51 26.43 -1.05
C VAL A 680 4.32 27.36 -1.21
N LEU A 681 4.60 28.59 -1.62
CA LEU A 681 3.63 29.65 -1.81
C LEU A 681 3.65 30.17 -3.24
N GLU A 682 2.52 30.62 -3.74
CA GLU A 682 2.37 31.40 -4.97
C GLU A 682 2.24 32.88 -4.56
N VAL A 683 3.20 33.70 -4.96
CA VAL A 683 3.31 35.12 -4.55
C VAL A 683 3.25 36.02 -5.78
N PRO A 684 2.59 37.21 -5.69
CA PRO A 684 2.53 38.19 -6.79
C PRO A 684 3.85 38.85 -7.06
#